data_f7f0b3e4612ea940486f42c43cf5ab0f
#
_entry.id   f7f0b3e4612ea940486f42c43cf5ab0f
#
_cell.length_a   1.000
_cell.length_b   1.000
_cell.length_c   1.000
_cell.angle_alpha   90.00
_cell.angle_beta   90.00
_cell.angle_gamma   90.00
#
_symmetry.space_group_name_H-M   'P 1'
#
loop_
_entity.id
_entity.type
_entity.pdbx_description
1 polymer ?
#
loop_
_entity_poly.entity_id
_entity_poly.type
_entity_poly.pdbx_seq_one_letter_code
_entity_poly.pdbx_strand_id
1 'polypeptide(L)'
;MIFSAVFLVSAVLFALEILQTRLFSFSSWYHMTYMIVAVTLMGYAAAGTVLAIKKSLKNYERSIHINSILFAVSIPIAFFAASKVPVDPMMPNKFLLIGFVFLDYLFLFLPHFFGGLILLSIFQNNSKNVNISCFFSILGLIAGCAAAIPLLETLGMEGTLAMISFVAAFASLFIAFSSKRGKAAKAFSALLVVLAAVLFPFKESTFVFRPAGSKMLASSGVEPEMSEWNRMGRVDISATNGLVIPHQWEDLRRGVITVDGDAPSFIYDFSDVAARVALSLHSAGYFGLNGPDVFVAGLSATDIAAALFWKAGSVTSVETNKALIYLSVKKYADFKDNILQDGKVSIIHGEVREFLMNSEKKFDLIQLPGTDNVAALLNGVFIMSESYLYTKEAFMEYFKHLKDDGTLSVMRQMLWPPRETLRVAVTAAVVLKEMGVEHPENNVVIIGDGRFAATIAKKRPFTWTELNEIAETIAATKDYRIIYAPGFKTGARYYDPVVTGMNFSADQAVDFIKSGFGYFFDSLENGRENEFIADYPYDITPVSDDKPFFFNYFKFGGDELPTEVRNVFVDRNSSMLPILFFTVVQLLFLLFSMLVTPIFFMSKEEKKFLPHLQIPAFVAIGSGFMFIGMSFIQKFTLIFGDPATSALYAIGTLLSFSALGALFGKKILIASGEKLFFSVLAIVLPLMILGYAVAIPRFTAFCAGCGFALKLCLAALFVSPLGFAMGIVFPVSLLLVGEKKPFFIPLACSAEVAASIFAGVISAMIAFVYGFRFVFVLSAFFYFFALSAMLYFVKKKFN
;
A
#
# COMPACT_ATOMS: atom_id res chain seq x y z
N MET A 1 12.46 28.91 19.90
CA MET A 1 11.60 28.05 20.74
C MET A 1 10.23 27.77 20.14
N ILE A 2 9.44 28.76 19.65
CA ILE A 2 8.11 28.43 19.06
C ILE A 2 8.21 27.59 17.79
N PHE A 3 9.17 27.84 16.91
CA PHE A 3 9.42 27.04 15.70
C PHE A 3 9.94 25.64 16.02
N SER A 4 10.68 25.46 17.13
CA SER A 4 11.07 24.12 17.61
C SER A 4 9.85 23.32 18.08
N ALA A 5 8.87 23.98 18.68
CA ALA A 5 7.60 23.34 19.04
C ALA A 5 6.80 22.93 17.80
N VAL A 6 6.73 23.80 16.76
CA VAL A 6 6.11 23.46 15.48
C VAL A 6 6.76 22.22 14.86
N PHE A 7 8.09 22.20 14.84
CA PHE A 7 8.87 21.07 14.33
C PHE A 7 8.54 19.77 15.09
N LEU A 8 8.61 19.77 16.41
CA LEU A 8 8.36 18.58 17.23
C LEU A 8 6.93 18.07 17.12
N VAL A 9 5.93 18.97 17.16
CA VAL A 9 4.51 18.58 17.02
C VAL A 9 4.25 17.98 15.66
N SER A 10 4.80 18.57 14.59
CA SER A 10 4.65 18.04 13.23
C SER A 10 5.36 16.70 13.06
N ALA A 11 6.55 16.51 13.66
CA ALA A 11 7.26 15.25 13.65
C ALA A 11 6.46 14.12 14.33
N VAL A 12 5.89 14.41 15.50
CA VAL A 12 5.04 13.47 16.23
C VAL A 12 3.80 13.10 15.42
N LEU A 13 3.10 14.08 14.82
CA LEU A 13 1.88 13.83 14.04
C LEU A 13 2.15 12.90 12.86
N PHE A 14 3.22 13.12 12.11
CA PHE A 14 3.53 12.27 10.95
C PHE A 14 4.02 10.88 11.36
N ALA A 15 4.82 10.79 12.42
CA ALA A 15 5.21 9.49 12.96
C ALA A 15 4.01 8.68 13.45
N LEU A 16 3.01 9.33 14.09
CA LEU A 16 1.75 8.70 14.50
C LEU A 16 0.97 8.14 13.32
N GLU A 17 0.91 8.87 12.19
CA GLU A 17 0.24 8.41 10.96
C GLU A 17 0.85 7.10 10.44
N ILE A 18 2.18 7.01 10.37
CA ILE A 18 2.89 5.80 9.96
C ILE A 18 2.61 4.65 10.93
N LEU A 19 2.69 4.89 12.24
CA LEU A 19 2.44 3.86 13.24
C LEU A 19 0.99 3.38 13.25
N GLN A 20 0.02 4.28 13.08
CA GLN A 20 -1.40 3.91 12.94
C GLN A 20 -1.59 2.98 11.75
N THR A 21 -0.99 3.29 10.60
CA THR A 21 -1.06 2.45 9.41
C THR A 21 -0.52 1.04 9.69
N ARG A 22 0.64 0.93 10.35
CA ARG A 22 1.26 -0.37 10.68
C ARG A 22 0.48 -1.13 11.75
N LEU A 23 0.01 -0.44 12.77
CA LEU A 23 -0.78 -1.05 13.84
C LEU A 23 -2.08 -1.64 13.31
N PHE A 24 -2.84 -0.88 12.52
CA PHE A 24 -4.13 -1.36 12.02
C PHE A 24 -4.00 -2.37 10.88
N SER A 25 -2.88 -2.41 10.16
CA SER A 25 -2.55 -3.52 9.27
C SER A 25 -2.43 -4.84 10.05
N PHE A 26 -1.84 -4.81 11.25
CA PHE A 26 -1.73 -5.97 12.14
C PHE A 26 -3.02 -6.25 12.93
N SER A 27 -3.59 -5.26 13.63
CA SER A 27 -4.71 -5.43 14.57
C SER A 27 -6.08 -5.51 13.89
N SER A 28 -6.18 -5.14 12.62
CA SER A 28 -7.40 -5.21 11.84
C SER A 28 -7.07 -5.71 10.41
N TRP A 29 -7.91 -5.43 9.43
CA TRP A 29 -7.66 -5.75 8.05
C TRP A 29 -7.23 -4.50 7.28
N TYR A 30 -6.39 -4.67 6.25
CA TYR A 30 -5.79 -3.62 5.46
C TYR A 30 -6.79 -2.56 4.94
N HIS A 31 -7.96 -2.96 4.48
CA HIS A 31 -9.00 -2.03 4.03
C HIS A 31 -9.59 -1.17 5.16
N MET A 32 -9.67 -1.70 6.39
CA MET A 32 -10.08 -0.92 7.56
C MET A 32 -9.02 0.10 7.96
N THR A 33 -7.75 -0.21 7.71
CA THR A 33 -6.63 0.71 7.99
C THR A 33 -6.80 2.03 7.26
N TYR A 34 -7.08 2.01 5.96
CA TYR A 34 -7.31 3.23 5.19
C TYR A 34 -8.46 4.06 5.76
N MET A 35 -9.56 3.42 6.12
CA MET A 35 -10.72 4.08 6.69
C MET A 35 -10.40 4.72 8.06
N ILE A 36 -9.75 3.98 8.96
CA ILE A 36 -9.43 4.45 10.31
C ILE A 36 -8.45 5.61 10.24
N VAL A 37 -7.34 5.44 9.51
CA VAL A 37 -6.30 6.46 9.41
C VAL A 37 -6.84 7.73 8.75
N ALA A 38 -7.58 7.63 7.65
CA ALA A 38 -8.14 8.79 6.97
C ALA A 38 -9.09 9.59 7.88
N VAL A 39 -9.96 8.93 8.63
CA VAL A 39 -10.88 9.62 9.55
C VAL A 39 -10.15 10.25 10.74
N THR A 40 -9.13 9.59 11.28
CA THR A 40 -8.35 10.14 12.40
C THR A 40 -7.57 11.39 12.00
N LEU A 41 -7.01 11.43 10.78
CA LEU A 41 -6.32 12.61 10.25
C LEU A 41 -7.26 13.82 10.08
N MET A 42 -8.57 13.60 9.89
CA MET A 42 -9.56 14.68 9.89
C MET A 42 -9.60 15.48 11.21
N GLY A 43 -8.99 14.96 12.30
CA GLY A 43 -8.80 15.69 13.53
C GLY A 43 -8.06 17.00 13.34
N TYR A 44 -7.04 17.02 12.48
CA TYR A 44 -6.30 18.24 12.15
C TYR A 44 -7.21 19.27 11.42
N ALA A 45 -8.01 18.81 10.47
CA ALA A 45 -8.95 19.69 9.74
C ALA A 45 -10.05 20.22 10.67
N ALA A 46 -10.56 19.39 11.59
CA ALA A 46 -11.54 19.81 12.59
C ALA A 46 -10.98 20.89 13.54
N ALA A 47 -9.69 20.82 13.89
CA ALA A 47 -9.02 21.85 14.66
C ALA A 47 -9.07 23.22 13.95
N GLY A 48 -8.84 23.22 12.62
CA GLY A 48 -8.96 24.43 11.81
C GLY A 48 -10.38 24.99 11.77
N THR A 49 -11.37 24.11 11.64
CA THR A 49 -12.79 24.47 11.72
C THR A 49 -13.14 25.15 13.05
N VAL A 50 -12.71 24.56 14.18
CA VAL A 50 -12.96 25.13 15.51
C VAL A 50 -12.29 26.50 15.70
N LEU A 51 -11.06 26.66 15.21
CA LEU A 51 -10.35 27.95 15.28
C LEU A 51 -10.99 29.01 14.38
N ALA A 52 -11.48 28.63 13.22
CA ALA A 52 -12.20 29.53 12.32
C ALA A 52 -13.51 30.04 12.95
N ILE A 53 -14.21 29.22 13.72
CA ILE A 53 -15.41 29.60 14.48
C ILE A 53 -15.06 30.53 15.66
N LYS A 54 -14.01 30.18 16.40
CA LYS A 54 -13.58 30.97 17.59
C LYS A 54 -12.98 32.33 17.24
N LYS A 55 -12.47 32.53 16.02
CA LYS A 55 -11.93 33.77 15.41
C LYS A 55 -10.78 34.44 16.16
N SER A 56 -10.82 34.51 17.47
CA SER A 56 -9.82 35.16 18.31
C SER A 56 -9.35 34.21 19.40
N LEU A 57 -8.04 34.10 19.54
CA LEU A 57 -7.39 33.37 20.61
C LEU A 57 -7.22 34.30 21.82
N LYS A 58 -8.32 34.55 22.54
CA LYS A 58 -8.19 35.19 23.87
C LYS A 58 -7.27 34.31 24.72
N ASN A 59 -6.20 34.87 25.31
CA ASN A 59 -5.18 34.15 26.04
C ASN A 59 -4.43 33.07 25.23
N TYR A 60 -3.94 33.45 24.04
CA TYR A 60 -3.20 32.60 23.10
C TYR A 60 -2.17 31.67 23.79
N GLU A 61 -1.29 32.23 24.65
CA GLU A 61 -0.25 31.45 25.33
C GLU A 61 -0.82 30.35 26.25
N ARG A 62 -1.98 30.65 26.90
CA ARG A 62 -2.67 29.67 27.74
C ARG A 62 -3.28 28.55 26.89
N SER A 63 -3.92 28.91 25.79
CA SER A 63 -4.59 27.96 24.90
C SER A 63 -3.60 26.98 24.31
N ILE A 64 -2.48 27.46 23.76
CA ILE A 64 -1.44 26.60 23.17
C ILE A 64 -0.86 25.66 24.21
N HIS A 65 -0.56 26.15 25.45
CA HIS A 65 0.01 25.32 26.49
C HIS A 65 -0.99 24.23 26.95
N ILE A 66 -2.27 24.54 27.14
CA ILE A 66 -3.28 23.53 27.48
C ILE A 66 -3.41 22.49 26.33
N ASN A 67 -3.48 22.92 25.09
CA ASN A 67 -3.57 22.02 23.95
C ASN A 67 -2.32 21.12 23.84
N SER A 68 -1.13 21.63 24.19
CA SER A 68 0.09 20.82 24.18
C SER A 68 0.12 19.74 25.27
N ILE A 69 -0.46 20.02 26.42
CA ILE A 69 -0.67 19.03 27.50
C ILE A 69 -1.66 17.95 26.97
N LEU A 70 -2.81 18.38 26.44
CA LEU A 70 -3.83 17.48 25.93
C LEU A 70 -3.29 16.62 24.76
N PHE A 71 -2.46 17.20 23.89
CA PHE A 71 -1.76 16.49 22.84
C PHE A 71 -0.88 15.37 23.41
N ALA A 72 0.00 15.70 24.36
CA ALA A 72 0.92 14.74 24.95
C ALA A 72 0.20 13.60 25.69
N VAL A 73 -0.90 13.92 26.39
CA VAL A 73 -1.69 12.93 27.16
C VAL A 73 -2.59 12.08 26.24
N SER A 74 -3.12 12.68 25.16
CA SER A 74 -4.02 11.96 24.25
C SER A 74 -3.34 10.81 23.50
N ILE A 75 -2.04 10.88 23.23
CA ILE A 75 -1.30 9.84 22.49
C ILE A 75 -1.33 8.50 23.24
N PRO A 76 -0.78 8.38 24.46
CA PRO A 76 -0.78 7.10 25.15
C PRO A 76 -2.20 6.62 25.48
N ILE A 77 -3.14 7.51 25.76
CA ILE A 77 -4.54 7.15 26.01
C ILE A 77 -5.20 6.58 24.75
N ALA A 78 -4.99 7.20 23.58
CA ALA A 78 -5.57 6.75 22.31
C ALA A 78 -5.11 5.34 21.97
N PHE A 79 -3.81 5.07 22.05
CA PHE A 79 -3.27 3.76 21.71
C PHE A 79 -3.55 2.69 22.78
N PHE A 80 -3.62 3.07 24.04
CA PHE A 80 -4.11 2.19 25.10
C PHE A 80 -5.56 1.79 24.84
N ALA A 81 -6.43 2.74 24.49
CA ALA A 81 -7.82 2.46 24.13
C ALA A 81 -7.91 1.56 22.90
N ALA A 82 -7.20 1.89 21.82
CA ALA A 82 -7.17 1.07 20.59
C ALA A 82 -6.66 -0.36 20.84
N SER A 83 -5.75 -0.57 21.80
CA SER A 83 -5.30 -1.92 22.17
C SER A 83 -6.38 -2.77 22.86
N LYS A 84 -7.47 -2.17 23.32
CA LYS A 84 -8.59 -2.85 24.01
C LYS A 84 -9.83 -2.99 23.14
N VAL A 85 -9.90 -2.27 22.02
CA VAL A 85 -11.07 -2.26 21.12
C VAL A 85 -10.83 -3.28 19.98
N PRO A 86 -11.58 -4.40 19.94
CA PRO A 86 -11.41 -5.42 18.91
C PRO A 86 -12.16 -5.01 17.64
N VAL A 87 -11.49 -4.46 16.66
CA VAL A 87 -12.06 -4.13 15.34
C VAL A 87 -11.80 -5.29 14.37
N ASP A 88 -12.82 -6.13 14.19
CA ASP A 88 -12.78 -7.27 13.28
C ASP A 88 -13.93 -7.21 12.27
N PRO A 89 -13.66 -6.98 10.96
CA PRO A 89 -14.70 -6.92 9.92
C PRO A 89 -15.54 -8.19 9.78
N MET A 90 -15.01 -9.33 10.21
CA MET A 90 -15.72 -10.63 10.18
C MET A 90 -16.65 -10.84 11.38
N MET A 91 -16.66 -9.89 12.33
CA MET A 91 -17.53 -9.95 13.50
C MET A 91 -19.00 -10.09 13.07
N PRO A 92 -19.75 -11.06 13.65
CA PRO A 92 -21.15 -11.31 13.27
C PRO A 92 -22.06 -10.10 13.55
N ASN A 93 -21.85 -9.45 14.70
CA ASN A 93 -22.64 -8.28 15.09
C ASN A 93 -22.07 -6.99 14.47
N LYS A 94 -22.66 -6.54 13.37
CA LYS A 94 -22.23 -5.33 12.64
C LYS A 94 -22.47 -4.04 13.42
N PHE A 95 -23.48 -3.96 14.29
CA PHE A 95 -23.71 -2.78 15.16
C PHE A 95 -22.58 -2.63 16.19
N LEU A 96 -22.12 -3.73 16.76
CA LEU A 96 -20.99 -3.73 17.69
C LEU A 96 -19.69 -3.34 16.98
N LEU A 97 -19.48 -3.85 15.76
CA LEU A 97 -18.34 -3.44 14.91
C LEU A 97 -18.35 -1.93 14.65
N ILE A 98 -19.50 -1.36 14.27
CA ILE A 98 -19.63 0.08 14.03
C ILE A 98 -19.31 0.86 15.32
N GLY A 99 -19.78 0.39 16.48
CA GLY A 99 -19.48 0.98 17.79
C GLY A 99 -17.97 0.97 18.09
N PHE A 100 -17.29 -0.14 17.83
CA PHE A 100 -15.85 -0.25 18.04
C PHE A 100 -15.05 0.64 17.09
N VAL A 101 -15.40 0.68 15.82
CA VAL A 101 -14.79 1.57 14.83
C VAL A 101 -14.98 3.03 15.24
N PHE A 102 -16.16 3.40 15.74
CA PHE A 102 -16.40 4.76 16.23
C PHE A 102 -15.57 5.12 17.47
N LEU A 103 -15.37 4.17 18.38
CA LEU A 103 -14.49 4.38 19.55
C LEU A 103 -13.04 4.57 19.11
N ASP A 104 -12.53 3.78 18.19
CA ASP A 104 -11.20 3.97 17.62
C ASP A 104 -11.08 5.35 16.96
N TYR A 105 -12.06 5.76 16.17
CA TYR A 105 -12.08 7.09 15.59
C TYR A 105 -11.99 8.17 16.65
N LEU A 106 -12.80 8.06 17.70
CA LEU A 106 -12.86 9.07 18.77
C LEU A 106 -11.51 9.22 19.46
N PHE A 107 -10.89 8.11 19.87
CA PHE A 107 -9.62 8.17 20.61
C PHE A 107 -8.45 8.59 19.72
N LEU A 108 -8.32 8.02 18.53
CA LEU A 108 -7.20 8.28 17.62
C LEU A 108 -7.28 9.65 16.92
N PHE A 109 -8.47 10.23 16.82
CA PHE A 109 -8.69 11.58 16.34
C PHE A 109 -8.10 12.64 17.30
N LEU A 110 -8.11 12.40 18.63
CA LEU A 110 -7.71 13.40 19.62
C LEU A 110 -6.27 13.92 19.49
N PRO A 111 -5.24 13.09 19.27
CA PRO A 111 -3.89 13.58 19.03
C PRO A 111 -3.81 14.51 17.83
N HIS A 112 -4.43 14.14 16.70
CA HIS A 112 -4.43 14.96 15.49
C HIS A 112 -5.19 16.27 15.69
N PHE A 113 -6.28 16.24 16.44
CA PHE A 113 -7.07 17.44 16.78
C PHE A 113 -6.28 18.41 17.67
N PHE A 114 -5.68 17.95 18.77
CA PHE A 114 -4.91 18.83 19.66
C PHE A 114 -3.61 19.29 19.00
N GLY A 115 -2.92 18.43 18.25
CA GLY A 115 -1.76 18.81 17.45
C GLY A 115 -2.12 19.89 16.41
N GLY A 116 -3.25 19.72 15.72
CA GLY A 116 -3.80 20.70 14.80
C GLY A 116 -4.11 22.04 15.48
N LEU A 117 -4.74 22.04 16.66
CA LEU A 117 -5.01 23.25 17.44
C LEU A 117 -3.72 24.02 17.77
N ILE A 118 -2.63 23.32 18.11
CA ILE A 118 -1.33 23.95 18.40
C ILE A 118 -0.78 24.60 17.12
N LEU A 119 -0.62 23.83 16.06
CA LEU A 119 0.02 24.28 14.82
C LEU A 119 -0.75 25.45 14.18
N LEU A 120 -2.08 25.30 14.03
CA LEU A 120 -2.92 26.31 13.39
C LEU A 120 -3.06 27.57 14.22
N SER A 121 -3.04 27.48 15.56
CA SER A 121 -2.98 28.65 16.43
C SER A 121 -1.67 29.43 16.23
N ILE A 122 -0.53 28.73 16.09
CA ILE A 122 0.77 29.36 15.81
C ILE A 122 0.75 30.01 14.43
N PHE A 123 0.21 29.34 13.40
CA PHE A 123 0.12 29.88 12.04
C PHE A 123 -0.76 31.15 12.01
N GLN A 124 -1.90 31.12 12.69
CA GLN A 124 -2.79 32.28 12.81
C GLN A 124 -2.12 33.47 13.51
N ASN A 125 -1.45 33.21 14.63
CA ASN A 125 -0.78 34.25 15.39
C ASN A 125 0.46 34.84 14.67
N ASN A 126 1.11 34.02 13.83
CA ASN A 126 2.30 34.39 13.07
C ASN A 126 1.98 34.61 11.56
N SER A 127 0.82 35.17 11.25
CA SER A 127 0.30 35.31 9.89
C SER A 127 1.25 36.02 8.91
N LYS A 128 2.01 37.00 9.36
CA LYS A 128 2.98 37.77 8.54
C LYS A 128 4.20 36.90 8.11
N ASN A 129 4.51 35.84 8.84
CA ASN A 129 5.64 34.94 8.58
C ASN A 129 5.17 33.47 8.58
N VAL A 130 3.93 33.22 8.17
CA VAL A 130 3.33 31.89 8.12
C VAL A 130 4.16 30.93 7.26
N ASN A 131 4.81 31.43 6.21
CA ASN A 131 5.72 30.67 5.38
C ASN A 131 6.89 30.04 6.17
N ILE A 132 7.43 30.73 7.17
CA ILE A 132 8.47 30.18 8.07
C ILE A 132 7.87 29.12 8.97
N SER A 133 6.66 29.33 9.50
CA SER A 133 5.95 28.32 10.28
C SER A 133 5.67 27.07 9.45
N CYS A 134 5.25 27.20 8.19
CA CYS A 134 5.10 26.08 7.25
C CYS A 134 6.44 25.35 7.00
N PHE A 135 7.53 26.08 6.82
CA PHE A 135 8.86 25.50 6.63
C PHE A 135 9.24 24.59 7.81
N PHE A 136 9.12 25.08 9.06
CA PHE A 136 9.44 24.25 10.23
C PHE A 136 8.46 23.10 10.44
N SER A 137 7.19 23.27 10.05
CA SER A 137 6.21 22.20 10.07
C SER A 137 6.60 21.08 9.09
N ILE A 138 6.95 21.43 7.85
CA ILE A 138 7.38 20.46 6.83
C ILE A 138 8.67 19.76 7.25
N LEU A 139 9.64 20.49 7.82
CA LEU A 139 10.85 19.86 8.37
C LEU A 139 10.52 18.85 9.49
N GLY A 140 9.52 19.16 10.32
CA GLY A 140 9.02 18.24 11.33
C GLY A 140 8.43 16.97 10.71
N LEU A 141 7.57 17.12 9.67
CA LEU A 141 7.02 15.98 8.95
C LEU A 141 8.11 15.08 8.38
N ILE A 142 9.16 15.66 7.78
CA ILE A 142 10.32 14.92 7.26
C ILE A 142 11.02 14.15 8.38
N ALA A 143 11.27 14.80 9.52
CA ALA A 143 11.93 14.16 10.66
C ALA A 143 11.08 13.01 11.24
N GLY A 144 9.76 13.20 11.35
CA GLY A 144 8.83 12.17 11.79
C GLY A 144 8.79 10.97 10.84
N CYS A 145 8.76 11.24 9.54
CA CYS A 145 8.83 10.23 8.49
C CYS A 145 10.13 9.40 8.57
N ALA A 146 11.27 10.08 8.67
CA ALA A 146 12.58 9.45 8.71
C ALA A 146 12.84 8.65 10.01
N ALA A 147 12.25 9.08 11.13
CA ALA A 147 12.45 8.43 12.44
C ALA A 147 11.50 7.25 12.68
N ALA A 148 10.27 7.29 12.16
CA ALA A 148 9.22 6.32 12.51
C ALA A 148 9.61 4.87 12.19
N ILE A 149 10.14 4.60 11.00
CA ILE A 149 10.51 3.23 10.59
C ILE A 149 11.72 2.70 11.37
N PRO A 150 12.86 3.41 11.48
CA PRO A 150 13.98 2.94 12.30
C PRO A 150 13.61 2.72 13.79
N LEU A 151 12.76 3.57 14.35
CA LEU A 151 12.29 3.38 15.71
C LEU A 151 11.42 2.12 15.82
N LEU A 152 10.54 1.88 14.85
CA LEU A 152 9.71 0.68 14.81
C LEU A 152 10.56 -0.60 14.72
N GLU A 153 11.57 -0.61 13.86
CA GLU A 153 12.48 -1.76 13.69
C GLU A 153 13.37 -2.00 14.92
N THR A 154 13.70 -0.97 15.69
CA THR A 154 14.62 -1.12 16.84
C THR A 154 13.91 -1.26 18.19
N LEU A 155 12.78 -0.59 18.38
CA LEU A 155 12.05 -0.53 19.65
C LEU A 155 10.74 -1.30 19.65
N GLY A 156 10.32 -1.82 18.48
CA GLY A 156 8.99 -2.37 18.28
C GLY A 156 7.90 -1.30 18.29
N MET A 157 6.65 -1.71 18.13
CA MET A 157 5.48 -0.80 18.13
C MET A 157 5.32 -0.10 19.48
N GLU A 158 5.38 -0.86 20.56
CA GLU A 158 5.18 -0.42 21.93
C GLU A 158 6.25 0.60 22.37
N GLY A 159 7.51 0.30 22.02
CA GLY A 159 8.63 1.19 22.35
C GLY A 159 8.62 2.48 21.54
N THR A 160 8.22 2.40 20.28
CA THR A 160 8.10 3.59 19.43
C THR A 160 6.98 4.51 19.90
N LEU A 161 5.85 3.96 20.34
CA LEU A 161 4.75 4.75 20.92
C LEU A 161 5.16 5.44 22.22
N ALA A 162 5.92 4.75 23.08
CA ALA A 162 6.47 5.36 24.29
C ALA A 162 7.42 6.51 23.95
N MET A 163 8.30 6.35 22.95
CA MET A 163 9.23 7.39 22.48
C MET A 163 8.46 8.60 21.90
N ILE A 164 7.46 8.37 21.07
CA ILE A 164 6.64 9.44 20.48
C ILE A 164 5.87 10.20 21.57
N SER A 165 5.34 9.49 22.59
CA SER A 165 4.70 10.11 23.76
C SER A 165 5.67 10.98 24.55
N PHE A 166 6.92 10.53 24.69
CA PHE A 166 7.99 11.30 25.31
C PHE A 166 8.31 12.58 24.51
N VAL A 167 8.44 12.50 23.19
CA VAL A 167 8.70 13.66 22.32
C VAL A 167 7.53 14.66 22.36
N ALA A 168 6.29 14.18 22.42
CA ALA A 168 5.10 15.04 22.56
C ALA A 168 5.08 15.78 23.92
N ALA A 169 5.41 15.09 25.01
CA ALA A 169 5.56 15.70 26.33
C ALA A 169 6.70 16.74 26.36
N PHE A 170 7.79 16.46 25.68
CA PHE A 170 8.90 17.38 25.52
C PHE A 170 8.52 18.61 24.71
N ALA A 171 7.72 18.46 23.65
CA ALA A 171 7.15 19.60 22.89
C ALA A 171 6.27 20.48 23.79
N SER A 172 5.45 19.89 24.69
CA SER A 172 4.69 20.63 25.70
C SER A 172 5.59 21.43 26.66
N LEU A 173 6.71 20.86 27.09
CA LEU A 173 7.69 21.54 27.91
C LEU A 173 8.33 22.74 27.18
N PHE A 174 8.69 22.60 25.92
CA PHE A 174 9.19 23.70 25.09
C PHE A 174 8.17 24.85 24.98
N ILE A 175 6.90 24.51 24.76
CA ILE A 175 5.81 25.48 24.70
C ILE A 175 5.66 26.21 26.04
N ALA A 176 5.74 25.49 27.17
CA ALA A 176 5.66 26.07 28.51
C ALA A 176 6.80 27.04 28.82
N PHE A 177 8.02 26.77 28.30
CA PHE A 177 9.15 27.70 28.43
C PHE A 177 9.09 28.87 27.47
N SER A 178 8.51 28.67 26.29
CA SER A 178 8.37 29.74 25.26
C SER A 178 7.26 30.73 25.60
N SER A 179 6.24 30.28 26.31
CA SER A 179 5.13 31.10 26.78
C SER A 179 5.50 31.74 28.14
N LYS A 180 4.99 32.95 28.39
CA LYS A 180 5.18 33.66 29.69
C LYS A 180 4.36 33.01 30.83
N ARG A 181 4.39 31.67 30.93
CA ARG A 181 3.65 30.88 31.91
C ARG A 181 4.38 30.78 33.23
N GLY A 182 3.63 30.72 34.34
CA GLY A 182 4.16 30.60 35.68
C GLY A 182 4.89 29.27 35.94
N LYS A 183 5.65 29.21 37.06
CA LYS A 183 6.44 28.05 37.46
C LYS A 183 5.63 26.75 37.54
N ALA A 184 4.38 26.79 38.00
CA ALA A 184 3.49 25.63 38.11
C ALA A 184 3.19 25.00 36.74
N ALA A 185 2.98 25.76 35.67
CA ALA A 185 2.74 25.26 34.33
C ALA A 185 3.98 24.54 33.76
N LYS A 186 5.17 25.09 33.99
CA LYS A 186 6.45 24.50 33.61
C LYS A 186 6.72 23.20 34.37
N ALA A 187 6.48 23.20 35.70
CA ALA A 187 6.62 22.02 36.53
C ALA A 187 5.66 20.89 36.09
N PHE A 188 4.41 21.22 35.71
CA PHE A 188 3.47 20.23 35.20
C PHE A 188 3.92 19.63 33.86
N SER A 189 4.40 20.44 32.92
CA SER A 189 4.94 19.92 31.68
C SER A 189 6.22 19.08 31.88
N ALA A 190 7.06 19.44 32.86
CA ALA A 190 8.22 18.62 33.22
C ALA A 190 7.78 17.28 33.85
N LEU A 191 6.74 17.27 34.67
CA LEU A 191 6.14 16.04 35.22
C LEU A 191 5.63 15.13 34.08
N LEU A 192 5.00 15.68 33.05
CA LEU A 192 4.56 14.88 31.89
C LEU A 192 5.73 14.22 31.18
N VAL A 193 6.88 14.89 31.05
CA VAL A 193 8.08 14.29 30.46
C VAL A 193 8.57 13.12 31.33
N VAL A 194 8.57 13.26 32.65
CA VAL A 194 8.94 12.17 33.58
C VAL A 194 7.94 11.01 33.46
N LEU A 195 6.65 11.27 33.44
CA LEU A 195 5.61 10.24 33.30
C LEU A 195 5.72 9.51 31.93
N ALA A 196 6.00 10.24 30.86
CA ALA A 196 6.24 9.64 29.55
C ALA A 196 7.51 8.77 29.51
N ALA A 197 8.57 9.17 30.24
CA ALA A 197 9.77 8.34 30.38
C ALA A 197 9.50 7.06 31.18
N VAL A 198 8.64 7.12 32.20
CA VAL A 198 8.20 5.96 33.01
C VAL A 198 7.38 4.97 32.17
N LEU A 199 6.69 5.41 31.11
CA LEU A 199 6.01 4.46 30.18
C LEU A 199 6.95 3.50 29.50
N PHE A 200 8.21 3.86 29.29
CA PHE A 200 9.15 3.05 28.51
C PHE A 200 9.43 1.66 29.13
N PRO A 201 9.76 1.51 30.42
CA PRO A 201 9.91 0.20 31.05
C PRO A 201 8.60 -0.60 31.15
N PHE A 202 7.43 0.06 31.11
CA PHE A 202 6.12 -0.60 31.16
C PHE A 202 5.42 -0.69 29.81
N LYS A 203 6.11 -0.44 28.70
CA LYS A 203 5.53 -0.38 27.34
C LYS A 203 4.74 -1.63 26.95
N GLU A 204 5.30 -2.82 27.20
CA GLU A 204 4.71 -4.13 26.83
C GLU A 204 3.49 -4.49 27.68
N SER A 205 3.44 -4.05 28.94
CA SER A 205 2.25 -4.24 29.80
C SER A 205 1.17 -3.19 29.54
N THR A 206 1.55 -2.00 29.06
CA THR A 206 0.62 -0.89 28.76
C THR A 206 -0.02 -1.06 27.39
N PHE A 207 0.76 -1.36 26.37
CA PHE A 207 0.32 -1.50 24.98
C PHE A 207 0.34 -2.97 24.58
N VAL A 208 -0.81 -3.63 24.60
CA VAL A 208 -0.93 -5.03 24.21
C VAL A 208 -1.74 -5.11 22.93
N PHE A 209 -1.05 -5.08 21.80
CA PHE A 209 -1.72 -5.18 20.49
C PHE A 209 -1.90 -6.64 20.07
N ARG A 210 -3.11 -6.96 19.60
CA ARG A 210 -3.50 -8.28 19.15
C ARG A 210 -4.03 -8.19 17.71
N PRO A 211 -3.81 -9.23 16.89
CA PRO A 211 -4.42 -9.29 15.57
C PRO A 211 -5.95 -9.50 15.68
N ALA A 212 -6.69 -9.08 14.64
CA ALA A 212 -8.13 -9.32 14.57
C ALA A 212 -8.45 -10.81 14.74
N GLY A 213 -9.56 -11.13 15.41
CA GLY A 213 -9.93 -12.52 15.72
C GLY A 213 -10.11 -13.42 14.51
N SER A 214 -10.44 -12.84 13.35
CA SER A 214 -10.55 -13.53 12.07
C SER A 214 -9.22 -13.79 11.36
N LYS A 215 -8.12 -13.18 11.83
CA LYS A 215 -6.79 -13.47 11.29
C LYS A 215 -6.26 -14.81 11.81
N MET A 216 -5.43 -15.45 11.02
CA MET A 216 -4.92 -16.78 11.30
C MET A 216 -4.20 -16.88 12.64
N LEU A 217 -3.33 -15.91 12.96
CA LEU A 217 -2.58 -15.90 14.23
C LEU A 217 -3.52 -15.85 15.44
N ALA A 218 -4.58 -15.02 15.40
CA ALA A 218 -5.56 -14.93 16.48
C ALA A 218 -6.47 -16.16 16.55
N SER A 219 -6.94 -16.67 15.39
CA SER A 219 -7.83 -17.83 15.33
C SER A 219 -7.15 -19.12 15.75
N SER A 220 -5.85 -19.21 15.62
CA SER A 220 -5.07 -20.38 16.06
C SER A 220 -4.97 -20.49 17.59
N GLY A 221 -5.12 -19.38 18.32
CA GLY A 221 -4.90 -19.33 19.77
C GLY A 221 -3.46 -19.61 20.21
N VAL A 222 -2.51 -19.64 19.27
CA VAL A 222 -1.09 -19.95 19.55
C VAL A 222 -0.32 -18.65 19.67
N GLU A 223 0.37 -18.48 20.80
CA GLU A 223 1.28 -17.33 20.98
C GLU A 223 2.53 -17.52 20.11
N PRO A 224 3.01 -16.45 19.45
CA PRO A 224 4.23 -16.52 18.67
C PRO A 224 5.46 -16.86 19.50
N GLU A 225 6.30 -17.76 18.99
CA GLU A 225 7.62 -18.07 19.56
C GLU A 225 8.62 -16.95 19.31
N MET A 226 8.53 -16.34 18.13
CA MET A 226 9.36 -15.23 17.68
C MET A 226 8.52 -14.19 16.94
N SER A 227 8.79 -12.92 17.19
CA SER A 227 8.10 -11.81 16.54
C SER A 227 9.07 -10.68 16.25
N GLU A 228 8.89 -10.02 15.09
CA GLU A 228 9.70 -8.87 14.71
C GLU A 228 8.87 -7.86 13.92
N TRP A 229 8.91 -6.59 14.35
CA TRP A 229 8.34 -5.48 13.60
C TRP A 229 9.36 -4.94 12.61
N ASN A 230 8.90 -4.68 11.40
CA ASN A 230 9.71 -4.03 10.38
C ASN A 230 8.86 -3.07 9.51
N ARG A 231 9.49 -2.42 8.55
CA ARG A 231 8.83 -1.48 7.65
C ARG A 231 7.70 -2.10 6.81
N MET A 232 7.70 -3.41 6.58
CA MET A 232 6.67 -4.10 5.79
C MET A 232 5.51 -4.64 6.64
N GLY A 233 5.70 -4.76 7.95
CA GLY A 233 4.71 -5.26 8.88
C GLY A 233 5.34 -6.00 10.06
N ARG A 234 4.55 -6.79 10.77
CA ARG A 234 5.01 -7.69 11.83
C ARG A 234 5.13 -9.10 11.28
N VAL A 235 6.28 -9.72 11.48
CA VAL A 235 6.50 -11.14 11.16
C VAL A 235 6.48 -11.94 12.46
N ASP A 236 5.66 -12.98 12.51
CA ASP A 236 5.52 -13.87 13.64
C ASP A 236 5.81 -15.32 13.22
N ILE A 237 6.50 -16.09 14.07
CA ILE A 237 6.66 -17.53 13.94
C ILE A 237 5.99 -18.19 15.13
N SER A 238 5.10 -19.14 14.86
CA SER A 238 4.35 -19.89 15.86
C SER A 238 4.51 -21.39 15.64
N ALA A 239 4.39 -22.17 16.72
CA ALA A 239 4.24 -23.61 16.62
C ALA A 239 2.92 -23.99 15.92
N THR A 240 2.85 -25.18 15.37
CA THR A 240 1.64 -25.67 14.66
C THR A 240 0.58 -26.28 15.56
N ASN A 241 0.84 -26.44 16.84
CA ASN A 241 -0.09 -27.06 17.77
C ASN A 241 -1.39 -26.21 17.88
N GLY A 242 -2.49 -26.73 17.35
CA GLY A 242 -3.80 -26.07 17.38
C GLY A 242 -4.24 -25.40 16.10
N LEU A 243 -3.42 -25.37 15.04
CA LEU A 243 -3.80 -24.82 13.73
C LEU A 243 -4.68 -25.80 12.95
N VAL A 244 -5.98 -25.57 12.91
CA VAL A 244 -6.93 -26.33 12.07
C VAL A 244 -7.04 -25.63 10.70
N ILE A 245 -6.07 -25.90 9.82
CA ILE A 245 -6.21 -25.56 8.41
C ILE A 245 -6.17 -26.86 7.62
N PRO A 246 -7.22 -27.22 6.91
CA PRO A 246 -7.21 -28.40 6.04
C PRO A 246 -6.12 -28.23 4.96
N HIS A 247 -5.05 -28.94 5.08
CA HIS A 247 -3.96 -28.95 4.12
C HIS A 247 -3.42 -30.35 3.96
N GLN A 248 -2.95 -30.70 2.76
CA GLN A 248 -2.46 -32.05 2.42
C GLN A 248 -1.31 -32.58 3.33
N TRP A 249 -0.61 -31.67 4.05
CA TRP A 249 0.60 -32.01 4.84
C TRP A 249 0.50 -31.55 6.29
N GLU A 250 -0.70 -31.58 6.85
CA GLU A 250 -0.95 -31.09 8.22
C GLU A 250 -0.11 -31.79 9.28
N ASP A 251 0.10 -33.11 9.10
CA ASP A 251 0.89 -34.00 9.97
C ASP A 251 2.40 -33.70 9.96
N LEU A 252 2.89 -33.00 8.94
CA LEU A 252 4.32 -32.75 8.74
C LEU A 252 4.75 -31.31 9.10
N ARG A 253 3.84 -30.46 9.47
CA ARG A 253 4.15 -29.07 9.83
C ARG A 253 4.92 -28.99 11.13
N ARG A 254 5.96 -28.14 11.16
CA ARG A 254 6.76 -27.84 12.34
C ARG A 254 6.58 -26.41 12.85
N GLY A 255 5.95 -25.57 12.07
CA GLY A 255 5.65 -24.19 12.42
C GLY A 255 4.91 -23.45 11.32
N VAL A 256 4.51 -22.24 11.63
CA VAL A 256 3.91 -21.31 10.67
C VAL A 256 4.54 -19.93 10.82
N ILE A 257 4.84 -19.31 9.70
CA ILE A 257 5.24 -17.91 9.61
C ILE A 257 4.03 -17.12 9.18
N THR A 258 3.72 -16.03 9.87
CA THR A 258 2.67 -15.09 9.44
C THR A 258 3.24 -13.69 9.29
N VAL A 259 2.68 -12.91 8.36
CA VAL A 259 2.96 -11.49 8.19
C VAL A 259 1.69 -10.71 8.53
N ASP A 260 1.81 -9.73 9.41
CA ASP A 260 0.67 -8.98 9.97
C ASP A 260 -0.44 -9.90 10.56
N GLY A 261 -0.04 -11.03 11.16
CA GLY A 261 -0.94 -11.98 11.79
C GLY A 261 -1.72 -12.87 10.83
N ASP A 262 -1.41 -12.81 9.53
CA ASP A 262 -2.05 -13.58 8.47
C ASP A 262 -0.99 -14.00 7.42
N ALA A 263 -1.35 -14.28 6.15
CA ALA A 263 -0.40 -14.70 5.11
C ALA A 263 0.49 -15.90 5.52
N PRO A 264 -0.10 -17.05 5.82
CA PRO A 264 0.65 -18.18 6.38
C PRO A 264 1.61 -18.79 5.36
N SER A 265 2.87 -18.96 5.79
CA SER A 265 3.84 -19.82 5.16
C SER A 265 4.19 -20.93 6.15
N PHE A 266 4.06 -22.21 5.72
CA PHE A 266 4.30 -23.33 6.62
C PHE A 266 5.78 -23.72 6.64
N ILE A 267 6.25 -24.11 7.82
CA ILE A 267 7.60 -24.59 8.05
C ILE A 267 7.54 -26.14 8.13
N TYR A 268 8.36 -26.81 7.34
CA TYR A 268 8.45 -28.27 7.29
C TYR A 268 9.89 -28.71 7.50
N ASP A 269 10.08 -29.90 8.06
CA ASP A 269 11.35 -30.62 7.95
C ASP A 269 11.45 -31.20 6.52
N PHE A 270 12.55 -30.93 5.83
CA PHE A 270 12.69 -31.31 4.42
C PHE A 270 12.65 -32.83 4.22
N SER A 271 13.31 -33.58 5.06
CA SER A 271 13.33 -35.07 5.00
C SER A 271 11.93 -35.68 5.04
N ASP A 272 10.99 -35.06 5.76
CA ASP A 272 9.62 -35.53 5.90
C ASP A 272 8.75 -35.25 4.68
N VAL A 273 9.01 -34.15 3.96
CA VAL A 273 8.13 -33.64 2.89
C VAL A 273 8.65 -33.83 1.47
N ALA A 274 9.91 -34.17 1.27
CA ALA A 274 10.55 -34.21 -0.05
C ALA A 274 9.76 -35.00 -1.09
N ALA A 275 9.28 -36.20 -0.77
CA ALA A 275 8.49 -37.02 -1.68
C ALA A 275 7.10 -36.41 -2.02
N ARG A 276 6.49 -35.68 -1.08
CA ARG A 276 5.19 -35.04 -1.28
C ARG A 276 5.36 -33.75 -2.12
N VAL A 277 6.46 -33.02 -1.91
CA VAL A 277 6.81 -31.82 -2.71
C VAL A 277 7.04 -32.23 -4.16
N ALA A 278 7.66 -33.36 -4.41
CA ALA A 278 7.86 -33.90 -5.76
C ALA A 278 6.57 -34.06 -6.56
N LEU A 279 5.50 -34.44 -5.87
CA LEU A 279 4.18 -34.66 -6.48
C LEU A 279 3.26 -33.44 -6.32
N SER A 280 3.79 -32.29 -5.95
CA SER A 280 2.99 -31.06 -5.76
C SER A 280 3.07 -30.11 -6.96
N LEU A 281 2.17 -29.11 -7.00
CA LEU A 281 2.22 -28.04 -8.02
C LEU A 281 3.52 -27.23 -7.98
N HIS A 282 4.25 -27.22 -6.86
CA HIS A 282 5.58 -26.62 -6.76
C HIS A 282 6.61 -27.29 -7.67
N SER A 283 6.36 -28.53 -8.04
CA SER A 283 7.20 -29.30 -8.97
C SER A 283 6.77 -29.20 -10.44
N ALA A 284 5.67 -28.54 -10.74
CA ALA A 284 5.10 -28.49 -12.09
C ALA A 284 6.01 -27.84 -13.15
N GLY A 285 6.92 -26.97 -12.75
CA GLY A 285 7.87 -26.30 -13.67
C GLY A 285 9.11 -27.12 -14.04
N TYR A 286 9.34 -28.29 -13.39
CA TYR A 286 10.58 -29.05 -13.52
C TYR A 286 10.56 -30.11 -14.63
N PHE A 287 9.43 -30.35 -15.28
CA PHE A 287 9.32 -31.36 -16.34
C PHE A 287 10.34 -31.10 -17.46
N GLY A 288 11.10 -32.17 -17.82
CA GLY A 288 12.14 -32.12 -18.84
C GLY A 288 13.41 -31.38 -18.46
N LEU A 289 13.54 -30.86 -17.22
CA LEU A 289 14.74 -30.17 -16.76
C LEU A 289 15.69 -31.14 -16.02
N ASN A 290 16.98 -30.98 -16.24
CA ASN A 290 18.03 -31.79 -15.61
C ASN A 290 19.08 -30.87 -14.95
N GLY A 291 19.18 -30.91 -13.64
CA GLY A 291 20.09 -30.08 -12.86
C GLY A 291 19.88 -28.56 -13.08
N PRO A 292 18.62 -28.03 -13.02
CA PRO A 292 18.32 -26.68 -13.44
C PRO A 292 18.92 -25.60 -12.54
N ASP A 293 19.27 -24.47 -13.13
CA ASP A 293 19.45 -23.21 -12.40
C ASP A 293 18.07 -22.59 -12.15
N VAL A 294 17.68 -22.49 -10.89
CA VAL A 294 16.33 -22.09 -10.48
C VAL A 294 16.33 -20.71 -9.85
N PHE A 295 15.39 -19.88 -10.26
CA PHE A 295 15.04 -18.62 -9.61
C PHE A 295 13.70 -18.76 -8.92
N VAL A 296 13.63 -18.40 -7.63
CA VAL A 296 12.39 -18.39 -6.83
C VAL A 296 12.07 -16.96 -6.42
N ALA A 297 10.91 -16.45 -6.82
CA ALA A 297 10.44 -15.13 -6.44
C ALA A 297 9.84 -15.18 -5.01
N GLY A 298 10.50 -14.52 -4.06
CA GLY A 298 10.19 -14.60 -2.63
C GLY A 298 10.91 -15.76 -1.92
N LEU A 299 10.79 -15.81 -0.60
CA LEU A 299 11.32 -16.88 0.24
C LEU A 299 10.26 -17.96 0.45
N SER A 300 10.16 -18.88 -0.48
CA SER A 300 9.31 -20.07 -0.38
C SER A 300 10.14 -21.31 -0.07
N ALA A 301 10.07 -21.79 1.16
CA ALA A 301 10.78 -22.99 1.57
C ALA A 301 10.32 -24.22 0.79
N THR A 302 9.04 -24.32 0.43
CA THR A 302 8.49 -25.42 -0.36
C THR A 302 9.06 -25.46 -1.78
N ASP A 303 9.21 -24.27 -2.42
CA ASP A 303 9.78 -24.19 -3.78
C ASP A 303 11.29 -24.43 -3.78
N ILE A 304 11.99 -24.00 -2.71
CA ILE A 304 13.41 -24.35 -2.49
C ILE A 304 13.54 -25.86 -2.30
N ALA A 305 12.65 -26.47 -1.52
CA ALA A 305 12.60 -27.92 -1.33
C ALA A 305 12.36 -28.67 -2.65
N ALA A 306 11.43 -28.18 -3.49
CA ALA A 306 11.20 -28.71 -4.84
C ALA A 306 12.46 -28.65 -5.70
N ALA A 307 13.16 -27.50 -5.71
CA ALA A 307 14.39 -27.35 -6.45
C ALA A 307 15.48 -28.34 -6.03
N LEU A 308 15.67 -28.51 -4.72
CA LEU A 308 16.65 -29.47 -4.18
C LEU A 308 16.26 -30.92 -4.48
N PHE A 309 14.98 -31.28 -4.38
CA PHE A 309 14.48 -32.61 -4.77
C PHE A 309 14.78 -32.91 -6.23
N TRP A 310 14.49 -31.95 -7.14
CA TRP A 310 14.79 -32.07 -8.58
C TRP A 310 16.26 -31.82 -8.93
N LYS A 311 17.14 -31.89 -7.91
CA LYS A 311 18.61 -31.82 -8.07
C LYS A 311 19.08 -30.56 -8.78
N ALA A 312 18.47 -29.42 -8.47
CA ALA A 312 18.89 -28.14 -9.02
C ALA A 312 20.41 -27.93 -8.90
N GLY A 313 21.04 -27.37 -9.92
CA GLY A 313 22.43 -26.97 -9.90
C GLY A 313 22.68 -25.77 -9.00
N SER A 314 21.78 -24.79 -9.08
CA SER A 314 21.72 -23.62 -8.17
C SER A 314 20.29 -23.15 -7.94
N VAL A 315 20.03 -22.58 -6.75
CA VAL A 315 18.76 -21.95 -6.39
C VAL A 315 19.02 -20.53 -5.93
N THR A 316 18.41 -19.56 -6.60
CA THR A 316 18.46 -18.14 -6.23
C THR A 316 17.07 -17.70 -5.78
N SER A 317 16.90 -17.40 -4.50
CA SER A 317 15.66 -16.89 -3.90
C SER A 317 15.83 -15.41 -3.55
N VAL A 318 14.92 -14.56 -3.99
CA VAL A 318 14.96 -13.11 -3.74
C VAL A 318 13.75 -12.70 -2.94
N GLU A 319 13.99 -12.16 -1.73
CA GLU A 319 12.95 -11.77 -0.77
C GLU A 319 13.12 -10.34 -0.30
N THR A 320 12.04 -9.56 -0.31
CA THR A 320 12.02 -8.16 0.09
C THR A 320 11.98 -7.94 1.60
N ASN A 321 11.36 -8.87 2.32
CA ASN A 321 11.15 -8.74 3.76
C ASN A 321 12.35 -9.30 4.56
N LYS A 322 13.20 -8.41 5.04
CA LYS A 322 14.39 -8.77 5.80
C LYS A 322 14.09 -9.54 7.08
N ALA A 323 13.00 -9.20 7.78
CA ALA A 323 12.62 -9.92 9.00
C ALA A 323 12.15 -11.35 8.67
N LEU A 324 11.44 -11.54 7.54
CA LEU A 324 11.07 -12.87 7.07
C LEU A 324 12.31 -13.74 6.82
N ILE A 325 13.32 -13.20 6.12
CA ILE A 325 14.59 -13.91 5.91
C ILE A 325 15.24 -14.26 7.24
N TYR A 326 15.41 -13.28 8.12
CA TYR A 326 16.10 -13.45 9.40
C TYR A 326 15.42 -14.50 10.29
N LEU A 327 14.13 -14.40 10.49
CA LEU A 327 13.37 -15.32 11.33
C LEU A 327 13.29 -16.73 10.72
N SER A 328 13.12 -16.84 9.39
CA SER A 328 13.11 -18.13 8.70
C SER A 328 14.44 -18.84 8.84
N VAL A 329 15.55 -18.18 8.54
CA VAL A 329 16.90 -18.77 8.67
C VAL A 329 17.17 -19.19 10.11
N LYS A 330 16.78 -18.39 11.10
CA LYS A 330 16.92 -18.70 12.52
C LYS A 330 16.09 -19.94 12.92
N LYS A 331 14.83 -20.03 12.47
CA LYS A 331 13.97 -21.18 12.80
C LYS A 331 14.43 -22.48 12.13
N TYR A 332 14.83 -22.40 10.84
CA TYR A 332 15.32 -23.56 10.12
C TYR A 332 16.69 -24.05 10.62
N ALA A 333 17.45 -23.24 11.35
CA ALA A 333 18.70 -23.67 11.97
C ALA A 333 18.51 -24.80 12.98
N ASP A 334 17.31 -24.96 13.55
CA ASP A 334 16.95 -26.03 14.49
C ASP A 334 16.67 -27.36 13.78
N PHE A 335 16.55 -27.38 12.44
CA PHE A 335 16.20 -28.58 11.68
C PHE A 335 17.46 -29.31 11.21
N LYS A 336 17.37 -30.66 11.22
CA LYS A 336 18.44 -31.53 10.81
C LYS A 336 18.88 -31.29 9.34
N ASP A 337 17.90 -31.09 8.47
CA ASP A 337 18.10 -30.81 7.04
C ASP A 337 17.72 -29.33 6.76
N ASN A 338 18.63 -28.43 7.09
CA ASN A 338 18.43 -27.00 6.88
C ASN A 338 18.60 -26.62 5.41
N ILE A 339 17.51 -26.70 4.64
CA ILE A 339 17.49 -26.38 3.20
C ILE A 339 17.85 -24.93 2.89
N LEU A 340 17.65 -23.99 3.82
CA LEU A 340 17.98 -22.58 3.59
C LEU A 340 19.49 -22.30 3.69
N GLN A 341 20.27 -23.23 4.23
CA GLN A 341 21.72 -23.20 4.31
C GLN A 341 22.42 -24.23 3.41
N ASP A 342 21.68 -24.90 2.53
CA ASP A 342 22.28 -25.76 1.50
C ASP A 342 23.22 -24.95 0.62
N GLY A 343 24.38 -25.48 0.31
CA GLY A 343 25.41 -24.78 -0.48
C GLY A 343 24.99 -24.38 -1.89
N LYS A 344 23.89 -24.92 -2.41
CA LYS A 344 23.30 -24.56 -3.71
C LYS A 344 22.29 -23.42 -3.60
N VAL A 345 21.82 -23.08 -2.39
CA VAL A 345 20.77 -22.10 -2.13
C VAL A 345 21.39 -20.74 -1.79
N SER A 346 21.01 -19.72 -2.53
CA SER A 346 21.38 -18.34 -2.29
C SER A 346 20.14 -17.51 -2.02
N ILE A 347 19.99 -17.02 -0.79
CA ILE A 347 18.90 -16.13 -0.38
C ILE A 347 19.39 -14.68 -0.45
N ILE A 348 18.76 -13.87 -1.27
CA ILE A 348 19.15 -12.48 -1.53
C ILE A 348 18.05 -11.56 -1.00
N HIS A 349 18.43 -10.59 -0.16
CA HIS A 349 17.53 -9.53 0.25
C HIS A 349 17.41 -8.49 -0.88
N GLY A 350 16.24 -8.34 -1.45
CA GLY A 350 15.96 -7.42 -2.54
C GLY A 350 14.59 -7.61 -3.16
N GLU A 351 14.29 -6.82 -4.16
CA GLU A 351 13.07 -6.94 -4.95
C GLU A 351 13.32 -7.80 -6.19
N VAL A 352 12.37 -8.65 -6.52
CA VAL A 352 12.46 -9.67 -7.58
C VAL A 352 12.78 -9.06 -8.94
N ARG A 353 12.03 -8.04 -9.37
CA ARG A 353 12.23 -7.40 -10.69
C ARG A 353 13.51 -6.59 -10.73
N GLU A 354 13.83 -5.89 -9.62
CA GLU A 354 15.08 -5.15 -9.50
C GLU A 354 16.29 -6.09 -9.63
N PHE A 355 16.25 -7.25 -8.97
CA PHE A 355 17.29 -8.25 -9.08
C PHE A 355 17.47 -8.74 -10.53
N LEU A 356 16.37 -9.12 -11.19
CA LEU A 356 16.42 -9.58 -12.57
C LEU A 356 16.96 -8.49 -13.50
N MET A 357 16.43 -7.28 -13.45
CA MET A 357 16.88 -6.17 -14.30
C MET A 357 18.37 -5.81 -14.12
N ASN A 358 18.95 -6.10 -12.95
CA ASN A 358 20.37 -5.86 -12.66
C ASN A 358 21.25 -7.11 -12.86
N SER A 359 20.69 -8.24 -13.25
CA SER A 359 21.38 -9.52 -13.43
C SER A 359 21.46 -9.86 -14.92
N GLU A 360 22.60 -10.36 -15.35
CA GLU A 360 22.76 -10.98 -16.66
C GLU A 360 22.48 -12.50 -16.62
N LYS A 361 22.27 -13.05 -15.41
CA LYS A 361 22.06 -14.48 -15.21
C LYS A 361 20.74 -14.93 -15.85
N LYS A 362 20.81 -16.02 -16.60
CA LYS A 362 19.63 -16.71 -17.15
C LYS A 362 19.39 -18.01 -16.39
N PHE A 363 18.13 -18.34 -16.24
CA PHE A 363 17.65 -19.47 -15.46
C PHE A 363 16.97 -20.53 -16.35
N ASP A 364 17.05 -21.79 -15.95
CA ASP A 364 16.28 -22.87 -16.56
C ASP A 364 14.82 -22.84 -16.07
N LEU A 365 14.61 -22.39 -14.83
CA LEU A 365 13.29 -22.24 -14.25
C LEU A 365 13.20 -20.92 -13.47
N ILE A 366 12.19 -20.12 -13.78
CA ILE A 366 11.74 -19.00 -12.96
C ILE A 366 10.40 -19.40 -12.34
N GLN A 367 10.35 -19.41 -11.00
CA GLN A 367 9.22 -19.86 -10.21
C GLN A 367 8.63 -18.72 -9.39
N LEU A 368 7.35 -18.41 -9.64
CA LEU A 368 6.57 -17.50 -8.83
C LEU A 368 5.61 -18.33 -7.98
N PRO A 369 5.96 -18.59 -6.71
CA PRO A 369 5.10 -19.35 -5.80
C PRO A 369 3.84 -18.53 -5.50
N GLY A 370 2.72 -19.21 -5.30
CA GLY A 370 1.46 -18.57 -4.90
C GLY A 370 1.44 -18.20 -3.40
N THR A 371 2.49 -17.58 -2.91
CA THR A 371 2.69 -17.26 -1.48
C THR A 371 1.84 -16.11 -0.98
N ASP A 372 1.08 -15.47 -1.86
CA ASP A 372 0.15 -14.42 -1.44
C ASP A 372 -0.93 -15.00 -0.53
N ASN A 373 -1.34 -14.22 0.44
CA ASN A 373 -2.27 -14.61 1.48
C ASN A 373 -3.63 -15.08 0.93
N VAL A 374 -3.88 -16.38 0.96
CA VAL A 374 -5.13 -16.99 0.49
C VAL A 374 -6.35 -16.44 1.26
N ALA A 375 -6.24 -16.23 2.57
CA ALA A 375 -7.33 -15.70 3.37
C ALA A 375 -7.62 -14.22 3.03
N ALA A 376 -6.58 -13.43 2.78
CA ALA A 376 -6.72 -12.05 2.35
C ALA A 376 -7.26 -11.95 0.91
N LEU A 377 -6.84 -12.84 0.01
CA LEU A 377 -7.39 -12.96 -1.34
C LEU A 377 -8.89 -13.28 -1.32
N LEU A 378 -9.29 -14.27 -0.53
CA LEU A 378 -10.69 -14.67 -0.39
C LEU A 378 -11.59 -13.56 0.18
N ASN A 379 -11.03 -12.63 0.93
CA ASN A 379 -11.75 -11.51 1.54
C ASN A 379 -11.65 -10.20 0.74
N GLY A 380 -11.07 -10.21 -0.46
CA GLY A 380 -10.95 -9.04 -1.33
C GLY A 380 -9.96 -7.98 -0.85
N VAL A 381 -9.10 -8.31 0.10
CA VAL A 381 -8.15 -7.38 0.72
C VAL A 381 -7.17 -6.80 -0.30
N PHE A 382 -6.81 -7.57 -1.33
CA PHE A 382 -5.83 -7.18 -2.34
C PHE A 382 -6.41 -6.49 -3.58
N ILE A 383 -7.71 -6.28 -3.70
CA ILE A 383 -8.30 -5.70 -4.93
C ILE A 383 -7.66 -4.36 -5.30
N MET A 384 -7.30 -3.55 -4.30
CA MET A 384 -6.62 -2.28 -4.50
C MET A 384 -5.11 -2.35 -4.21
N SER A 385 -4.56 -3.54 -3.97
CA SER A 385 -3.13 -3.72 -3.80
C SER A 385 -2.44 -3.77 -5.15
N GLU A 386 -1.44 -2.94 -5.33
CA GLU A 386 -0.58 -2.96 -6.49
C GLU A 386 0.32 -4.18 -6.44
N SER A 387 0.37 -4.90 -7.55
CA SER A 387 1.26 -6.05 -7.69
C SER A 387 2.05 -5.95 -8.99
N TYR A 388 3.30 -5.51 -8.87
CA TYR A 388 4.20 -5.34 -10.01
C TYR A 388 4.83 -6.65 -10.51
N LEU A 389 4.64 -7.76 -9.79
CA LEU A 389 5.13 -9.08 -10.20
C LEU A 389 4.32 -9.71 -11.33
N TYR A 390 3.08 -9.26 -11.56
CA TYR A 390 2.16 -9.86 -12.54
C TYR A 390 1.84 -8.93 -13.70
N THR A 391 2.61 -7.84 -13.88
CA THR A 391 2.44 -6.94 -15.03
C THR A 391 3.03 -7.52 -16.31
N LYS A 392 2.60 -7.04 -17.46
CA LYS A 392 3.17 -7.40 -18.78
C LYS A 392 4.68 -7.17 -18.81
N GLU A 393 5.11 -6.03 -18.25
CA GLU A 393 6.51 -5.65 -18.18
C GLU A 393 7.31 -6.64 -17.32
N ALA A 394 6.72 -7.15 -16.24
CA ALA A 394 7.34 -8.20 -15.41
C ALA A 394 7.49 -9.52 -16.16
N PHE A 395 6.43 -9.97 -16.86
CA PHE A 395 6.48 -11.19 -17.66
C PHE A 395 7.51 -11.10 -18.79
N MET A 396 7.60 -9.95 -19.43
CA MET A 396 8.64 -9.71 -20.45
C MET A 396 10.03 -9.85 -19.84
N GLU A 397 10.23 -9.35 -18.62
CA GLU A 397 11.52 -9.47 -17.93
C GLU A 397 11.80 -10.93 -17.54
N TYR A 398 10.81 -11.69 -17.06
CA TYR A 398 10.97 -13.12 -16.77
C TYR A 398 11.39 -13.88 -18.02
N PHE A 399 10.70 -13.72 -19.15
CA PHE A 399 11.07 -14.40 -20.40
C PHE A 399 12.46 -14.02 -20.92
N LYS A 400 12.92 -12.79 -20.75
CA LYS A 400 14.30 -12.38 -21.08
C LYS A 400 15.34 -13.12 -20.26
N HIS A 401 15.06 -13.38 -18.97
CA HIS A 401 15.97 -14.06 -18.05
C HIS A 401 15.84 -15.58 -18.06
N LEU A 402 14.97 -16.15 -18.87
CA LEU A 402 14.96 -17.57 -19.16
C LEU A 402 16.02 -17.92 -20.20
N LYS A 403 16.67 -19.09 -20.04
CA LYS A 403 17.40 -19.77 -21.11
C LYS A 403 16.43 -20.12 -22.26
N ASP A 404 16.94 -20.55 -23.39
CA ASP A 404 16.08 -20.77 -24.57
C ASP A 404 15.04 -21.87 -24.35
N ASP A 405 15.40 -22.95 -23.62
CA ASP A 405 14.50 -24.01 -23.20
C ASP A 405 13.88 -23.78 -21.80
N GLY A 406 14.12 -22.62 -21.19
CA GLY A 406 13.73 -22.31 -19.83
C GLY A 406 12.21 -22.19 -19.68
N THR A 407 11.77 -22.44 -18.46
CA THR A 407 10.36 -22.51 -18.07
C THR A 407 10.02 -21.39 -17.09
N LEU A 408 8.93 -20.66 -17.30
CA LEU A 408 8.27 -19.81 -16.32
C LEU A 408 7.14 -20.61 -15.66
N SER A 409 7.14 -20.74 -14.35
CA SER A 409 6.06 -21.39 -13.59
C SER A 409 5.43 -20.37 -12.64
N VAL A 410 4.15 -20.10 -12.81
CA VAL A 410 3.39 -19.16 -11.98
C VAL A 410 2.24 -19.90 -11.31
N MET A 411 2.30 -20.06 -10.01
CA MET A 411 1.26 -20.71 -9.22
C MET A 411 0.29 -19.70 -8.65
N ARG A 412 -1.02 -19.90 -8.90
CA ARG A 412 -2.08 -19.01 -8.40
C ARG A 412 -3.28 -19.81 -7.93
N GLN A 413 -4.10 -19.16 -7.07
CA GLN A 413 -5.35 -19.74 -6.61
C GLN A 413 -6.32 -19.94 -7.78
N MET A 414 -6.96 -21.08 -7.84
CA MET A 414 -8.01 -21.40 -8.79
C MET A 414 -9.35 -20.90 -8.24
N LEU A 415 -9.82 -19.79 -8.76
CA LEU A 415 -11.16 -19.25 -8.50
C LEU A 415 -12.10 -19.69 -9.63
N TRP A 416 -13.39 -19.78 -9.35
CA TRP A 416 -14.40 -20.12 -10.31
C TRP A 416 -15.44 -19.01 -10.43
N PRO A 417 -15.72 -18.46 -11.62
CA PRO A 417 -14.98 -18.63 -12.90
C PRO A 417 -13.50 -18.30 -12.75
N PRO A 418 -12.61 -18.86 -13.62
CA PRO A 418 -11.18 -18.57 -13.59
C PRO A 418 -10.91 -17.07 -13.69
N ARG A 419 -10.08 -16.55 -12.80
CA ARG A 419 -9.73 -15.13 -12.77
C ARG A 419 -8.22 -14.96 -12.77
N GLU A 420 -7.56 -15.16 -11.61
CA GLU A 420 -6.11 -15.02 -11.45
C GLU A 420 -5.33 -15.90 -12.41
N THR A 421 -5.63 -17.18 -12.39
CA THR A 421 -4.98 -18.18 -13.23
C THR A 421 -5.20 -17.90 -14.72
N LEU A 422 -6.42 -17.49 -15.10
CA LEU A 422 -6.71 -17.14 -16.50
C LEU A 422 -6.01 -15.83 -16.89
N ARG A 423 -5.99 -14.81 -16.00
CA ARG A 423 -5.25 -13.57 -16.27
C ARG A 423 -3.75 -13.83 -16.43
N VAL A 424 -3.16 -14.74 -15.63
CA VAL A 424 -1.76 -15.17 -15.80
C VAL A 424 -1.54 -15.80 -17.15
N ALA A 425 -2.41 -16.73 -17.58
CA ALA A 425 -2.34 -17.39 -18.88
C ALA A 425 -2.47 -16.39 -20.03
N VAL A 426 -3.45 -15.48 -19.94
CA VAL A 426 -3.64 -14.38 -20.92
C VAL A 426 -2.39 -13.49 -20.97
N THR A 427 -1.83 -13.12 -19.82
CA THR A 427 -0.63 -12.26 -19.76
C THR A 427 0.56 -12.95 -20.40
N ALA A 428 0.80 -14.24 -20.08
CA ALA A 428 1.89 -15.00 -20.67
C ALA A 428 1.76 -15.11 -22.19
N ALA A 429 0.57 -15.45 -22.68
CA ALA A 429 0.30 -15.59 -24.11
C ALA A 429 0.43 -14.26 -24.88
N VAL A 430 -0.11 -13.18 -24.33
CA VAL A 430 0.00 -11.83 -24.94
C VAL A 430 1.45 -11.37 -24.99
N VAL A 431 2.22 -11.57 -23.90
CA VAL A 431 3.65 -11.19 -23.87
C VAL A 431 4.46 -12.02 -24.86
N LEU A 432 4.23 -13.34 -24.96
CA LEU A 432 4.89 -14.18 -25.96
C LEU A 432 4.58 -13.71 -27.38
N LYS A 433 3.33 -13.34 -27.67
CA LYS A 433 2.92 -12.75 -28.96
C LYS A 433 3.63 -11.41 -29.23
N GLU A 434 3.73 -10.54 -28.22
CA GLU A 434 4.50 -9.29 -28.34
C GLU A 434 6.01 -9.51 -28.55
N MET A 435 6.56 -10.64 -28.07
CA MET A 435 7.93 -11.08 -28.32
C MET A 435 8.14 -11.74 -29.70
N GLY A 436 7.11 -11.88 -30.52
CA GLY A 436 7.17 -12.42 -31.87
C GLY A 436 6.88 -13.92 -31.98
N VAL A 437 6.33 -14.55 -30.93
CA VAL A 437 5.86 -15.94 -31.01
C VAL A 437 4.55 -15.98 -31.82
N GLU A 438 4.53 -16.68 -32.94
CA GLU A 438 3.36 -16.72 -33.85
C GLU A 438 2.18 -17.50 -33.25
N HIS A 439 2.47 -18.61 -32.54
CA HIS A 439 1.50 -19.55 -31.97
C HIS A 439 1.69 -19.71 -30.44
N PRO A 440 1.43 -18.65 -29.63
CA PRO A 440 1.69 -18.69 -28.20
C PRO A 440 0.81 -19.70 -27.42
N GLU A 441 -0.30 -20.18 -28.00
CA GLU A 441 -1.11 -21.27 -27.48
C GLU A 441 -0.32 -22.57 -27.31
N ASN A 442 0.71 -22.79 -28.14
CA ASN A 442 1.58 -23.96 -28.07
C ASN A 442 2.68 -23.85 -27.00
N ASN A 443 2.77 -22.70 -26.35
CA ASN A 443 3.84 -22.37 -25.39
C ASN A 443 3.37 -22.40 -23.95
N VAL A 444 2.12 -22.75 -23.67
CA VAL A 444 1.52 -22.72 -22.34
C VAL A 444 0.89 -24.06 -21.98
N VAL A 445 1.12 -24.51 -20.75
CA VAL A 445 0.45 -25.65 -20.11
C VAL A 445 -0.08 -25.19 -18.74
N ILE A 446 -1.25 -25.65 -18.35
CA ILE A 446 -1.86 -25.32 -17.06
C ILE A 446 -2.25 -26.60 -16.34
N ILE A 447 -1.77 -26.76 -15.11
CA ILE A 447 -2.00 -27.91 -14.24
C ILE A 447 -2.61 -27.40 -12.94
N GLY A 448 -3.64 -28.05 -12.42
CA GLY A 448 -4.30 -27.64 -11.18
C GLY A 448 -4.75 -28.79 -10.31
N ASP A 449 -4.95 -28.51 -9.00
CA ASP A 449 -5.47 -29.42 -7.99
C ASP A 449 -6.89 -29.02 -7.51
N GLY A 450 -7.49 -28.03 -8.13
CA GLY A 450 -8.79 -27.48 -7.81
C GLY A 450 -8.79 -26.34 -6.81
N ARG A 451 -7.72 -26.13 -6.10
CA ARG A 451 -7.50 -24.96 -5.22
C ARG A 451 -6.49 -24.02 -5.82
N PHE A 452 -5.47 -24.57 -6.44
CA PHE A 452 -4.40 -23.83 -7.10
C PHE A 452 -4.18 -24.37 -8.51
N ALA A 453 -3.58 -23.54 -9.36
CA ALA A 453 -3.04 -23.98 -10.63
C ALA A 453 -1.68 -23.35 -10.88
N ALA A 454 -0.79 -24.13 -11.49
CA ALA A 454 0.47 -23.69 -12.04
C ALA A 454 0.29 -23.44 -13.56
N THR A 455 0.53 -22.21 -13.99
CA THR A 455 0.67 -21.85 -15.40
C THR A 455 2.13 -21.97 -15.77
N ILE A 456 2.45 -22.87 -16.66
CA ILE A 456 3.79 -23.16 -17.15
C ILE A 456 3.92 -22.60 -18.54
N ALA A 457 4.90 -21.72 -18.78
CA ALA A 457 5.09 -21.09 -20.07
C ALA A 457 6.56 -21.14 -20.50
N LYS A 458 6.80 -21.33 -21.80
CA LYS A 458 8.13 -21.39 -22.44
C LYS A 458 8.23 -20.40 -23.59
N LYS A 459 9.45 -19.99 -23.93
CA LYS A 459 9.67 -19.19 -25.16
C LYS A 459 9.45 -20.01 -26.44
N ARG A 460 9.75 -21.30 -26.40
CA ARG A 460 9.49 -22.22 -27.51
C ARG A 460 8.23 -23.07 -27.26
N PRO A 461 7.62 -23.63 -28.31
CA PRO A 461 6.49 -24.55 -28.15
C PRO A 461 6.87 -25.78 -27.33
N PHE A 462 5.91 -26.32 -26.58
CA PHE A 462 6.05 -27.63 -25.95
C PHE A 462 6.16 -28.72 -27.04
N THR A 463 7.11 -29.63 -26.87
CA THR A 463 7.23 -30.81 -27.72
C THR A 463 6.23 -31.89 -27.30
N TRP A 464 5.89 -32.78 -28.26
CA TRP A 464 5.00 -33.88 -27.93
C TRP A 464 5.56 -34.80 -26.83
N THR A 465 6.88 -34.98 -26.77
CA THR A 465 7.55 -35.74 -25.73
C THR A 465 7.34 -35.12 -24.34
N GLU A 466 7.53 -33.81 -24.23
CA GLU A 466 7.29 -33.08 -22.95
C GLU A 466 5.81 -33.16 -22.52
N LEU A 467 4.89 -33.01 -23.47
CA LEU A 467 3.45 -33.11 -23.17
C LEU A 467 3.04 -34.49 -22.68
N ASN A 468 3.62 -35.55 -23.28
CA ASN A 468 3.38 -36.93 -22.82
C ASN A 468 3.98 -37.18 -21.44
N GLU A 469 5.19 -36.71 -21.16
CA GLU A 469 5.81 -36.81 -19.83
C GLU A 469 4.96 -36.13 -18.76
N ILE A 470 4.46 -34.93 -19.05
CA ILE A 470 3.53 -34.20 -18.17
C ILE A 470 2.26 -35.04 -17.98
N ALA A 471 1.66 -35.55 -19.06
CA ALA A 471 0.42 -36.31 -18.99
C ALA A 471 0.56 -37.60 -18.17
N GLU A 472 1.65 -38.35 -18.38
CA GLU A 472 1.97 -39.58 -17.63
C GLU A 472 2.18 -39.28 -16.14
N THR A 473 2.94 -38.26 -15.81
CA THR A 473 3.18 -37.83 -14.43
C THR A 473 1.90 -37.40 -13.73
N ILE A 474 1.08 -36.60 -14.39
CA ILE A 474 -0.21 -36.16 -13.84
C ILE A 474 -1.19 -37.34 -13.71
N ALA A 475 -1.19 -38.28 -14.67
CA ALA A 475 -2.02 -39.50 -14.58
C ALA A 475 -1.64 -40.40 -13.38
N ALA A 476 -0.38 -40.39 -12.99
CA ALA A 476 0.09 -41.11 -11.80
C ALA A 476 -0.35 -40.46 -10.48
N THR A 477 -0.75 -39.19 -10.51
CA THR A 477 -1.29 -38.46 -9.34
C THR A 477 -2.82 -38.53 -9.33
N LYS A 478 -3.43 -38.65 -8.14
CA LYS A 478 -4.91 -38.67 -8.02
C LYS A 478 -5.49 -37.24 -7.95
N ASP A 479 -4.68 -36.28 -7.52
CA ASP A 479 -5.14 -34.96 -7.08
C ASP A 479 -4.96 -33.87 -8.14
N TYR A 480 -4.15 -34.12 -9.19
CA TYR A 480 -3.83 -33.12 -10.22
C TYR A 480 -4.52 -33.43 -11.54
N ARG A 481 -4.81 -32.37 -12.30
CA ARG A 481 -5.43 -32.42 -13.61
C ARG A 481 -4.74 -31.44 -14.54
N ILE A 482 -4.60 -31.81 -15.79
CA ILE A 482 -4.27 -30.90 -16.87
C ILE A 482 -5.53 -30.08 -17.17
N ILE A 483 -5.43 -28.76 -16.99
CA ILE A 483 -6.51 -27.80 -17.28
C ILE A 483 -6.44 -27.37 -18.73
N TYR A 484 -5.21 -27.11 -19.20
CA TYR A 484 -4.93 -26.80 -20.61
C TYR A 484 -3.55 -27.34 -21.01
N ALA A 485 -3.46 -27.90 -22.21
CA ALA A 485 -2.21 -28.24 -22.87
C ALA A 485 -2.40 -28.21 -24.39
N PRO A 486 -1.38 -27.84 -25.19
CA PRO A 486 -1.44 -27.83 -26.65
C PRO A 486 -1.82 -29.20 -27.23
N GLY A 487 -2.73 -29.23 -28.22
CA GLY A 487 -3.16 -30.47 -28.88
C GLY A 487 -4.08 -31.40 -28.05
N PHE A 488 -4.29 -31.13 -26.79
CA PHE A 488 -5.27 -31.86 -25.96
C PHE A 488 -6.66 -31.24 -26.18
N LYS A 489 -7.34 -31.71 -27.22
CA LYS A 489 -8.72 -31.30 -27.48
C LYS A 489 -9.62 -31.70 -26.30
N THR A 490 -10.46 -30.79 -25.95
CA THR A 490 -11.51 -30.80 -24.94
C THR A 490 -12.36 -32.08 -24.86
N GLY A 491 -11.84 -33.19 -24.39
CA GLY A 491 -12.60 -34.45 -24.28
C GLY A 491 -12.08 -35.42 -23.21
N ALA A 492 -10.86 -35.28 -22.76
CA ALA A 492 -10.24 -36.22 -21.86
C ALA A 492 -10.04 -35.60 -20.48
N ARG A 493 -10.91 -35.96 -19.54
CA ARG A 493 -10.78 -35.78 -18.08
C ARG A 493 -10.62 -34.35 -17.60
N TYR A 494 -11.70 -33.56 -17.68
CA TYR A 494 -11.80 -32.27 -17.05
C TYR A 494 -12.09 -32.41 -15.55
N TYR A 495 -11.75 -31.35 -14.85
CA TYR A 495 -11.91 -31.10 -13.44
C TYR A 495 -13.29 -31.53 -12.90
N ASP A 496 -13.31 -32.35 -11.87
CA ASP A 496 -14.56 -32.77 -11.22
C ASP A 496 -15.00 -31.69 -10.20
N PRO A 497 -16.12 -31.00 -10.42
CA PRO A 497 -16.62 -29.97 -9.50
C PRO A 497 -17.07 -30.51 -8.15
N VAL A 498 -17.25 -31.80 -7.99
CA VAL A 498 -17.64 -32.44 -6.72
C VAL A 498 -16.59 -32.23 -5.64
N VAL A 499 -15.31 -32.07 -6.03
CA VAL A 499 -14.19 -31.84 -5.07
C VAL A 499 -14.25 -30.46 -4.42
N THR A 500 -14.97 -29.51 -5.01
CA THR A 500 -15.08 -28.12 -4.50
C THR A 500 -16.32 -27.84 -3.67
N GLY A 501 -17.17 -28.82 -3.42
CA GLY A 501 -18.43 -28.66 -2.67
C GLY A 501 -19.48 -27.81 -3.40
N MET A 502 -19.37 -27.66 -4.72
CA MET A 502 -20.31 -26.91 -5.56
C MET A 502 -21.34 -27.85 -6.18
N ASN A 503 -22.61 -27.58 -6.00
CA ASN A 503 -23.72 -28.34 -6.59
C ASN A 503 -24.00 -27.89 -8.06
N PHE A 504 -23.03 -28.08 -8.93
CA PHE A 504 -23.27 -27.97 -10.38
C PHE A 504 -23.63 -29.34 -10.96
N SER A 505 -24.49 -29.36 -11.98
CA SER A 505 -24.55 -30.54 -12.82
C SER A 505 -23.22 -30.71 -13.57
N ALA A 506 -22.83 -31.95 -13.86
CA ALA A 506 -21.58 -32.22 -14.56
C ALA A 506 -21.48 -31.43 -15.89
N ASP A 507 -22.58 -31.26 -16.61
CA ASP A 507 -22.63 -30.52 -17.87
C ASP A 507 -22.41 -29.01 -17.67
N GLN A 508 -23.03 -28.40 -16.64
CA GLN A 508 -22.82 -26.98 -16.33
C GLN A 508 -21.38 -26.67 -15.92
N ALA A 509 -20.75 -27.56 -15.19
CA ALA A 509 -19.35 -27.41 -14.82
C ALA A 509 -18.41 -27.57 -16.02
N VAL A 510 -18.68 -28.50 -16.91
CA VAL A 510 -17.90 -28.73 -18.15
C VAL A 510 -18.01 -27.51 -19.07
N ASP A 511 -19.20 -26.96 -19.29
CA ASP A 511 -19.39 -25.76 -20.11
C ASP A 511 -18.73 -24.53 -19.51
N PHE A 512 -18.71 -24.44 -18.19
CA PHE A 512 -18.09 -23.34 -17.47
C PHE A 512 -16.56 -23.39 -17.51
N ILE A 513 -15.96 -24.60 -17.47
CA ILE A 513 -14.53 -24.82 -17.61
C ILE A 513 -14.09 -24.56 -19.05
N LYS A 514 -14.88 -25.03 -20.02
CA LYS A 514 -14.64 -24.75 -21.45
C LYS A 514 -14.69 -23.26 -21.75
N SER A 515 -15.55 -22.49 -21.09
CA SER A 515 -15.68 -21.05 -21.27
C SER A 515 -14.51 -20.22 -20.73
N GLY A 516 -13.57 -20.82 -19.97
CA GLY A 516 -12.37 -20.17 -19.48
C GLY A 516 -11.16 -20.38 -20.37
N PHE A 517 -10.34 -21.36 -20.01
CA PHE A 517 -9.02 -21.57 -20.64
C PHE A 517 -9.09 -22.07 -22.10
N GLY A 518 -9.91 -23.08 -22.36
CA GLY A 518 -10.03 -23.66 -23.71
C GLY A 518 -10.47 -22.63 -24.72
N TYR A 519 -11.54 -21.89 -24.44
CA TYR A 519 -12.05 -20.86 -25.36
C TYR A 519 -11.10 -19.67 -25.51
N PHE A 520 -10.34 -19.32 -24.45
CA PHE A 520 -9.31 -18.29 -24.59
C PHE A 520 -8.23 -18.72 -25.60
N PHE A 521 -7.68 -19.93 -25.46
CA PHE A 521 -6.63 -20.38 -26.35
C PHE A 521 -7.13 -20.67 -27.76
N ASP A 522 -8.36 -21.18 -27.94
CA ASP A 522 -9.01 -21.31 -29.24
C ASP A 522 -9.23 -19.92 -29.88
N SER A 523 -9.59 -18.92 -29.10
CA SER A 523 -9.74 -17.54 -29.59
C SER A 523 -8.40 -16.92 -29.96
N LEU A 524 -7.34 -17.23 -29.20
CA LEU A 524 -5.97 -16.79 -29.49
C LEU A 524 -5.45 -17.38 -30.79
N GLU A 525 -5.63 -18.69 -31.03
CA GLU A 525 -5.28 -19.37 -32.28
C GLU A 525 -5.98 -18.74 -33.48
N ASN A 526 -7.22 -18.32 -33.32
CA ASN A 526 -8.04 -17.68 -34.34
C ASN A 526 -7.90 -16.15 -34.42
N GLY A 527 -7.00 -15.51 -33.66
CA GLY A 527 -6.79 -14.06 -33.62
C GLY A 527 -7.96 -13.26 -33.01
N ARG A 528 -8.82 -13.89 -32.21
CA ARG A 528 -10.01 -13.30 -31.57
C ARG A 528 -9.89 -13.16 -30.07
N GLU A 529 -8.68 -13.20 -29.52
CA GLU A 529 -8.41 -13.11 -28.09
C GLU A 529 -8.97 -11.85 -27.45
N ASN A 530 -8.96 -10.71 -28.16
CA ASN A 530 -9.49 -9.46 -27.67
C ASN A 530 -11.02 -9.49 -27.53
N GLU A 531 -11.73 -10.19 -28.42
CA GLU A 531 -13.17 -10.39 -28.34
C GLU A 531 -13.49 -11.24 -27.10
N PHE A 532 -12.77 -12.35 -26.92
CA PHE A 532 -12.95 -13.19 -25.73
C PHE A 532 -12.72 -12.43 -24.42
N ILE A 533 -11.63 -11.66 -24.35
CA ILE A 533 -11.32 -10.84 -23.15
C ILE A 533 -12.42 -9.80 -22.91
N ALA A 534 -12.97 -9.21 -23.98
CA ALA A 534 -14.05 -8.24 -23.88
C ALA A 534 -15.37 -8.86 -23.40
N ASP A 535 -15.68 -10.07 -23.82
CA ASP A 535 -16.93 -10.76 -23.47
C ASP A 535 -16.86 -11.55 -22.15
N TYR A 536 -15.63 -11.82 -21.64
CA TYR A 536 -15.48 -12.57 -20.40
C TYR A 536 -16.10 -11.80 -19.22
N PRO A 537 -16.82 -12.46 -18.28
CA PRO A 537 -17.55 -11.77 -17.21
C PRO A 537 -16.67 -11.01 -16.22
N TYR A 538 -15.39 -11.33 -16.16
CA TYR A 538 -14.40 -10.65 -15.32
C TYR A 538 -13.35 -9.93 -16.16
N ASP A 539 -12.75 -8.88 -15.62
CA ASP A 539 -11.59 -8.24 -16.24
C ASP A 539 -10.38 -9.17 -16.09
N ILE A 540 -10.01 -9.83 -17.19
CA ILE A 540 -8.83 -10.68 -17.31
C ILE A 540 -7.73 -10.06 -18.17
N THR A 541 -7.87 -8.77 -18.50
CA THR A 541 -6.85 -8.05 -19.27
C THR A 541 -5.50 -8.09 -18.56
N PRO A 542 -4.39 -8.24 -19.29
CA PRO A 542 -3.06 -8.10 -18.72
C PRO A 542 -2.88 -6.73 -18.06
N VAL A 543 -2.43 -6.71 -16.83
CA VAL A 543 -2.14 -5.46 -16.12
C VAL A 543 -0.77 -4.91 -16.53
N SER A 544 -0.59 -3.60 -16.39
CA SER A 544 0.65 -2.90 -16.73
C SER A 544 1.25 -2.18 -15.52
N ASP A 545 2.50 -1.74 -15.62
CA ASP A 545 3.15 -0.93 -14.58
C ASP A 545 2.44 0.41 -14.33
N ASP A 546 1.58 0.86 -15.24
CA ASP A 546 0.75 2.06 -15.01
C ASP A 546 -0.54 1.75 -14.26
N LYS A 547 -1.05 0.52 -14.39
CA LYS A 547 -2.27 0.02 -13.74
C LYS A 547 -2.00 -1.38 -13.15
N PRO A 548 -1.18 -1.50 -12.07
CA PRO A 548 -0.69 -2.79 -11.57
C PRO A 548 -1.66 -3.51 -10.62
N PHE A 549 -2.96 -3.43 -10.86
CA PHE A 549 -3.99 -3.99 -9.99
C PHE A 549 -4.38 -5.40 -10.45
N PHE A 550 -3.46 -6.36 -10.26
CA PHE A 550 -3.62 -7.73 -10.71
C PHE A 550 -4.85 -8.44 -10.10
N PHE A 551 -5.17 -8.18 -8.87
CA PHE A 551 -6.28 -8.80 -8.13
C PHE A 551 -7.64 -8.13 -8.38
N ASN A 552 -7.67 -7.09 -9.21
CA ASN A 552 -8.92 -6.50 -9.65
C ASN A 552 -9.49 -7.24 -10.86
N TYR A 553 -10.64 -7.84 -10.66
CA TYR A 553 -11.39 -8.53 -11.73
C TYR A 553 -12.70 -7.84 -12.04
N PHE A 554 -12.99 -6.73 -11.39
CA PHE A 554 -14.25 -6.03 -11.58
C PHE A 554 -14.29 -5.33 -12.94
N LYS A 555 -15.39 -5.55 -13.68
CA LYS A 555 -15.64 -4.98 -14.99
C LYS A 555 -16.85 -4.07 -14.91
N PHE A 556 -16.65 -2.77 -15.18
CA PHE A 556 -17.74 -1.81 -15.22
C PHE A 556 -18.57 -2.01 -16.51
N GLY A 557 -19.88 -2.25 -16.38
CA GLY A 557 -20.79 -2.39 -17.52
C GLY A 557 -20.76 -3.75 -18.23
N GLY A 558 -20.15 -4.76 -17.63
CA GLY A 558 -20.27 -6.15 -18.10
C GLY A 558 -21.67 -6.72 -17.81
N ASP A 559 -22.10 -7.67 -18.63
CA ASP A 559 -23.36 -8.39 -18.39
C ASP A 559 -23.35 -9.02 -17.00
N GLU A 560 -24.53 -9.00 -16.35
CA GLU A 560 -24.66 -9.61 -15.03
C GLU A 560 -24.42 -11.13 -15.16
N LEU A 561 -23.58 -11.67 -14.27
CA LEU A 561 -23.42 -13.11 -14.12
C LEU A 561 -24.80 -13.77 -13.93
N PRO A 562 -25.07 -14.93 -14.51
CA PRO A 562 -26.28 -15.69 -14.26
C PRO A 562 -26.56 -15.78 -12.75
N THR A 563 -27.80 -15.63 -12.34
CA THR A 563 -28.20 -15.55 -10.90
C THR A 563 -27.74 -16.77 -10.11
N GLU A 564 -27.66 -17.94 -10.77
CA GLU A 564 -27.18 -19.17 -10.19
C GLU A 564 -25.68 -19.08 -9.84
N VAL A 565 -24.89 -18.53 -10.73
CA VAL A 565 -23.43 -18.29 -10.54
C VAL A 565 -23.21 -17.21 -9.50
N ARG A 566 -24.01 -16.16 -9.51
CA ARG A 566 -23.96 -15.07 -8.53
C ARG A 566 -24.27 -15.53 -7.11
N ASN A 567 -25.21 -16.46 -6.92
CA ASN A 567 -25.58 -16.97 -5.59
C ASN A 567 -24.55 -17.96 -5.01
N VAL A 568 -23.86 -18.71 -5.85
CA VAL A 568 -22.78 -19.63 -5.44
C VAL A 568 -21.50 -18.87 -5.16
N PHE A 569 -21.23 -17.85 -5.95
CA PHE A 569 -20.11 -16.93 -5.80
C PHE A 569 -20.56 -15.61 -5.17
N VAL A 570 -21.21 -15.65 -4.00
CA VAL A 570 -21.24 -14.48 -3.12
C VAL A 570 -19.79 -14.12 -2.86
N ASP A 571 -19.32 -13.29 -3.74
CA ASP A 571 -17.93 -12.90 -3.83
C ASP A 571 -17.58 -12.21 -2.51
N ARG A 572 -16.90 -12.92 -1.61
CA ARG A 572 -16.35 -12.29 -0.40
C ARG A 572 -15.47 -11.10 -0.76
N ASN A 573 -14.94 -11.08 -1.99
CA ASN A 573 -14.27 -9.92 -2.58
C ASN A 573 -15.21 -8.71 -2.77
N SER A 574 -16.51 -8.90 -2.87
CA SER A 574 -17.49 -7.81 -2.97
C SER A 574 -17.64 -6.98 -1.70
N SER A 575 -17.15 -7.45 -0.56
CA SER A 575 -17.22 -6.71 0.71
C SER A 575 -16.33 -5.48 0.77
N MET A 576 -15.25 -5.43 -0.01
CA MET A 576 -14.32 -4.30 -0.01
C MET A 576 -14.88 -3.07 -0.74
N LEU A 577 -15.55 -3.26 -1.88
CA LEU A 577 -16.16 -2.14 -2.62
C LEU A 577 -17.18 -1.36 -1.78
N PRO A 578 -18.12 -2.00 -1.04
CA PRO A 578 -18.98 -1.30 -0.09
C PRO A 578 -18.22 -0.55 1.00
N ILE A 579 -17.17 -1.13 1.59
CA ILE A 579 -16.37 -0.46 2.63
C ILE A 579 -15.68 0.77 2.06
N LEU A 580 -15.08 0.65 0.87
CA LEU A 580 -14.44 1.76 0.19
C LEU A 580 -15.44 2.87 -0.17
N PHE A 581 -16.60 2.50 -0.73
CA PHE A 581 -17.67 3.43 -1.02
C PHE A 581 -18.14 4.15 0.26
N PHE A 582 -18.36 3.40 1.33
CA PHE A 582 -18.74 3.97 2.63
C PHE A 582 -17.67 4.93 3.15
N THR A 583 -16.38 4.56 3.02
CA THR A 583 -15.26 5.44 3.39
C THR A 583 -15.28 6.75 2.61
N VAL A 584 -15.48 6.68 1.30
CA VAL A 584 -15.56 7.87 0.43
C VAL A 584 -16.73 8.77 0.83
N VAL A 585 -17.93 8.19 1.04
CA VAL A 585 -19.11 8.93 1.48
C VAL A 585 -18.88 9.59 2.83
N GLN A 586 -18.29 8.86 3.78
CA GLN A 586 -17.97 9.37 5.10
C GLN A 586 -16.95 10.53 5.04
N LEU A 587 -15.87 10.38 4.28
CA LEU A 587 -14.87 11.42 4.11
C LEU A 587 -15.43 12.66 3.39
N LEU A 588 -16.29 12.47 2.39
CA LEU A 588 -16.97 13.54 1.69
C LEU A 588 -17.90 14.32 2.64
N PHE A 589 -18.66 13.60 3.48
CA PHE A 589 -19.50 14.20 4.50
C PHE A 589 -18.67 15.00 5.52
N LEU A 590 -17.55 14.45 5.99
CA LEU A 590 -16.65 15.15 6.91
C LEU A 590 -16.02 16.38 6.26
N LEU A 591 -15.51 16.27 5.04
CA LEU A 591 -14.97 17.37 4.27
C LEU A 591 -16.01 18.50 4.15
N PHE A 592 -17.21 18.16 3.69
CA PHE A 592 -18.29 19.13 3.52
C PHE A 592 -18.66 19.77 4.87
N SER A 593 -18.83 18.98 5.93
CA SER A 593 -19.14 19.47 7.27
C SER A 593 -18.09 20.44 7.78
N MET A 594 -16.80 20.15 7.62
CA MET A 594 -15.70 21.01 8.07
C MET A 594 -15.61 22.32 7.31
N LEU A 595 -15.97 22.33 6.03
CA LEU A 595 -15.96 23.54 5.22
C LEU A 595 -17.22 24.41 5.43
N VAL A 596 -18.37 23.79 5.60
CA VAL A 596 -19.66 24.50 5.68
C VAL A 596 -19.96 24.98 7.10
N THR A 597 -19.61 24.21 8.13
CA THR A 597 -19.91 24.58 9.53
C THR A 597 -19.38 25.98 9.90
N PRO A 598 -18.14 26.39 9.60
CA PRO A 598 -17.69 27.74 9.94
C PRO A 598 -18.51 28.85 9.28
N ILE A 599 -19.05 28.60 8.08
CA ILE A 599 -19.85 29.58 7.32
C ILE A 599 -21.13 29.98 8.07
N PHE A 600 -21.73 29.02 8.80
CA PHE A 600 -22.92 29.33 9.60
C PHE A 600 -22.64 30.31 10.75
N PHE A 601 -21.42 30.28 11.32
CA PHE A 601 -21.00 31.12 12.42
C PHE A 601 -20.35 32.45 11.99
N MET A 602 -20.21 32.67 10.69
CA MET A 602 -19.67 33.92 10.13
C MET A 602 -20.72 35.05 10.09
N SER A 603 -20.30 36.27 10.41
CA SER A 603 -21.11 37.48 10.26
C SER A 603 -21.43 37.76 8.78
N LYS A 604 -22.46 38.61 8.51
CA LYS A 604 -22.78 39.05 7.13
C LYS A 604 -21.58 39.72 6.44
N GLU A 605 -20.80 40.50 7.19
CA GLU A 605 -19.61 41.14 6.65
C GLU A 605 -18.49 40.15 6.30
N GLU A 606 -18.27 39.13 7.15
CA GLU A 606 -17.31 38.08 6.89
C GLU A 606 -17.72 37.22 5.71
N LYS A 607 -19.01 36.93 5.54
CA LYS A 607 -19.54 36.22 4.38
C LYS A 607 -19.34 36.99 3.07
N LYS A 608 -19.42 38.35 3.08
CA LYS A 608 -19.06 39.16 1.92
C LYS A 608 -17.59 39.10 1.54
N PHE A 609 -16.75 38.81 2.52
CA PHE A 609 -15.31 38.60 2.35
C PHE A 609 -14.92 37.14 2.13
N LEU A 610 -15.88 36.20 2.26
CA LEU A 610 -15.63 34.81 1.91
C LEU A 610 -15.44 34.78 0.39
N PRO A 611 -14.22 34.68 -0.09
CA PRO A 611 -14.05 34.70 -1.52
C PRO A 611 -14.51 33.35 -2.04
N HIS A 612 -15.54 33.34 -2.83
CA HIS A 612 -16.15 32.12 -3.40
C HIS A 612 -15.15 31.21 -4.12
N LEU A 613 -13.95 31.72 -4.43
CA LEU A 613 -12.89 30.96 -5.12
C LEU A 613 -11.68 30.60 -4.24
N GLN A 614 -11.51 31.20 -3.04
CA GLN A 614 -10.29 30.94 -2.24
C GLN A 614 -10.36 29.60 -1.52
N ILE A 615 -11.48 29.26 -0.89
CA ILE A 615 -11.63 27.95 -0.24
C ILE A 615 -11.52 26.81 -1.27
N PRO A 616 -12.23 26.85 -2.44
CA PRO A 616 -12.00 25.89 -3.53
C PRO A 616 -10.54 25.85 -4.03
N ALA A 617 -9.81 26.97 -4.02
CA ALA A 617 -8.40 26.97 -4.37
C ALA A 617 -7.54 26.18 -3.38
N PHE A 618 -7.78 26.30 -2.07
CA PHE A 618 -7.08 25.48 -1.07
C PHE A 618 -7.47 24.01 -1.14
N VAL A 619 -8.75 23.70 -1.40
CA VAL A 619 -9.19 22.33 -1.70
C VAL A 619 -8.43 21.77 -2.89
N ALA A 620 -8.29 22.54 -3.96
CA ALA A 620 -7.58 22.12 -5.16
C ALA A 620 -6.07 21.95 -4.93
N ILE A 621 -5.43 22.84 -4.12
CA ILE A 621 -4.02 22.68 -3.75
C ILE A 621 -3.79 21.36 -3.01
N GLY A 622 -4.60 21.06 -1.99
CA GLY A 622 -4.47 19.83 -1.21
C GLY A 622 -4.71 18.59 -2.05
N SER A 623 -5.78 18.59 -2.87
CA SER A 623 -6.07 17.46 -3.77
C SER A 623 -4.94 17.24 -4.79
N GLY A 624 -4.45 18.30 -5.42
CA GLY A 624 -3.37 18.21 -6.39
C GLY A 624 -2.07 17.73 -5.78
N PHE A 625 -1.72 18.17 -4.56
CA PHE A 625 -0.54 17.72 -3.83
C PHE A 625 -0.60 16.22 -3.55
N MET A 626 -1.73 15.74 -3.04
CA MET A 626 -1.88 14.33 -2.68
C MET A 626 -1.92 13.41 -3.89
N PHE A 627 -2.54 13.83 -5.00
CA PHE A 627 -2.52 13.06 -6.25
C PHE A 627 -1.10 12.82 -6.76
N ILE A 628 -0.23 13.83 -6.71
CA ILE A 628 1.19 13.69 -7.06
C ILE A 628 1.92 12.80 -6.07
N GLY A 629 1.71 13.01 -4.76
CA GLY A 629 2.34 12.21 -3.70
C GLY A 629 2.04 10.71 -3.87
N MET A 630 0.77 10.35 -4.02
CA MET A 630 0.35 8.97 -4.22
C MET A 630 0.95 8.37 -5.52
N SER A 631 0.93 9.13 -6.61
CA SER A 631 1.50 8.66 -7.87
C SER A 631 3.01 8.44 -7.80
N PHE A 632 3.75 9.30 -7.08
CA PHE A 632 5.19 9.09 -6.86
C PHE A 632 5.47 7.89 -5.96
N ILE A 633 4.71 7.67 -4.87
CA ILE A 633 4.87 6.50 -4.02
C ILE A 633 4.80 5.24 -4.89
N GLN A 634 3.78 5.13 -5.72
CA GLN A 634 3.54 3.95 -6.54
C GLN A 634 4.62 3.76 -7.62
N LYS A 635 5.00 4.82 -8.31
CA LYS A 635 6.05 4.72 -9.34
C LYS A 635 7.44 4.47 -8.75
N PHE A 636 7.69 4.96 -7.53
CA PHE A 636 8.95 4.72 -6.84
C PHE A 636 9.06 3.30 -6.29
N THR A 637 7.94 2.57 -6.14
CA THR A 637 7.98 1.14 -5.84
C THR A 637 8.74 0.35 -6.91
N LEU A 638 8.69 0.78 -8.17
CA LEU A 638 9.51 0.20 -9.25
C LEU A 638 11.00 0.55 -9.14
N ILE A 639 11.37 1.57 -8.35
CA ILE A 639 12.77 2.00 -8.18
C ILE A 639 13.38 1.39 -6.91
N PHE A 640 12.63 1.40 -5.80
CA PHE A 640 13.12 1.03 -4.47
C PHE A 640 12.64 -0.35 -3.98
N GLY A 641 11.78 -1.00 -4.73
CA GLY A 641 11.37 -2.38 -4.55
C GLY A 641 10.27 -2.63 -3.52
N ASP A 642 10.09 -1.79 -2.49
CA ASP A 642 9.01 -1.95 -1.53
C ASP A 642 8.20 -0.67 -1.33
N PRO A 643 6.86 -0.77 -1.08
CA PRO A 643 6.00 0.39 -0.94
C PRO A 643 6.36 1.30 0.23
N ALA A 644 6.89 0.76 1.33
CA ALA A 644 7.22 1.54 2.52
C ALA A 644 8.47 2.41 2.31
N THR A 645 9.52 1.82 1.75
CA THR A 645 10.73 2.55 1.35
C THR A 645 10.39 3.58 0.28
N SER A 646 9.56 3.22 -0.69
CA SER A 646 9.11 4.10 -1.77
C SER A 646 8.32 5.30 -1.23
N ALA A 647 7.41 5.08 -0.28
CA ALA A 647 6.69 6.16 0.38
C ALA A 647 7.64 7.09 1.15
N LEU A 648 8.59 6.52 1.91
CA LEU A 648 9.58 7.29 2.66
C LEU A 648 10.39 8.21 1.74
N TYR A 649 10.91 7.69 0.63
CA TYR A 649 11.74 8.48 -0.28
C TYR A 649 10.92 9.41 -1.18
N ALA A 650 9.76 8.98 -1.67
CA ALA A 650 8.88 9.82 -2.48
C ALA A 650 8.36 11.02 -1.67
N ILE A 651 7.76 10.75 -0.51
CA ILE A 651 7.23 11.81 0.36
C ILE A 651 8.37 12.63 0.97
N GLY A 652 9.42 11.97 1.46
CA GLY A 652 10.56 12.63 2.09
C GLY A 652 11.26 13.61 1.14
N THR A 653 11.51 13.21 -0.11
CA THR A 653 12.12 14.09 -1.11
C THR A 653 11.16 15.21 -1.54
N LEU A 654 9.89 14.88 -1.81
CA LEU A 654 8.88 15.88 -2.17
C LEU A 654 8.74 16.95 -1.09
N LEU A 655 8.62 16.55 0.18
CA LEU A 655 8.52 17.46 1.32
C LEU A 655 9.82 18.26 1.53
N SER A 656 11.00 17.66 1.33
CA SER A 656 12.28 18.36 1.50
C SER A 656 12.40 19.56 0.55
N PHE A 657 12.07 19.35 -0.72
CA PHE A 657 12.07 20.46 -1.69
C PHE A 657 10.88 21.39 -1.52
N SER A 658 9.73 20.90 -1.05
CA SER A 658 8.59 21.74 -0.68
C SER A 658 8.92 22.66 0.50
N ALA A 659 9.70 22.20 1.49
CA ALA A 659 10.19 23.05 2.57
C ALA A 659 11.03 24.21 2.04
N LEU A 660 11.94 23.95 1.10
CA LEU A 660 12.71 25.01 0.44
C LEU A 660 11.81 25.98 -0.32
N GLY A 661 10.79 25.45 -1.03
CA GLY A 661 9.77 26.27 -1.69
C GLY A 661 9.03 27.18 -0.70
N ALA A 662 8.62 26.66 0.45
CA ALA A 662 7.96 27.43 1.51
C ALA A 662 8.87 28.55 2.06
N LEU A 663 10.17 28.26 2.25
CA LEU A 663 11.14 29.22 2.77
C LEU A 663 11.38 30.37 1.79
N PHE A 664 11.58 30.07 0.51
CA PHE A 664 11.94 31.08 -0.51
C PHE A 664 10.72 31.73 -1.18
N GLY A 665 9.54 31.13 -1.10
CA GLY A 665 8.34 31.56 -1.82
C GLY A 665 7.96 33.02 -1.57
N LYS A 666 8.06 33.52 -0.34
CA LYS A 666 7.81 34.93 0.00
C LYS A 666 8.80 35.90 -0.70
N LYS A 667 10.09 35.54 -0.77
CA LYS A 667 11.10 36.31 -1.43
C LYS A 667 10.86 36.38 -2.93
N ILE A 668 10.50 35.27 -3.56
CA ILE A 668 10.19 35.15 -4.97
C ILE A 668 8.93 36.01 -5.30
N LEU A 669 7.88 35.89 -4.46
CA LEU A 669 6.67 36.69 -4.63
C LEU A 669 6.95 38.21 -4.62
N ILE A 670 7.78 38.68 -3.68
CA ILE A 670 8.15 40.08 -3.57
C ILE A 670 8.97 40.56 -4.79
N ALA A 671 9.92 39.70 -5.24
CA ALA A 671 10.79 40.05 -6.37
C ALA A 671 10.04 40.10 -7.71
N SER A 672 9.07 39.21 -7.94
CA SER A 672 8.31 39.11 -9.21
C SER A 672 7.02 39.94 -9.23
N GLY A 673 6.51 40.30 -8.06
CA GLY A 673 5.18 40.86 -7.92
C GLY A 673 4.04 39.86 -8.04
N GLU A 674 2.95 40.11 -7.30
CA GLU A 674 1.85 39.13 -7.13
C GLU A 674 1.23 38.65 -8.46
N LYS A 675 0.99 39.58 -9.42
CA LYS A 675 0.36 39.24 -10.71
C LYS A 675 1.24 38.37 -11.58
N LEU A 676 2.51 38.72 -11.78
CA LEU A 676 3.43 37.97 -12.62
C LEU A 676 3.68 36.60 -12.01
N PHE A 677 3.89 36.54 -10.69
CA PHE A 677 4.10 35.30 -9.95
C PHE A 677 2.99 34.27 -10.23
N PHE A 678 1.72 34.62 -9.97
CA PHE A 678 0.62 33.67 -10.18
C PHE A 678 0.36 33.37 -11.65
N SER A 679 0.58 34.35 -12.57
CA SER A 679 0.42 34.12 -14.01
C SER A 679 1.43 33.10 -14.55
N VAL A 680 2.68 33.24 -14.15
CA VAL A 680 3.75 32.31 -14.59
C VAL A 680 3.52 30.93 -13.97
N LEU A 681 3.24 30.87 -12.67
CA LEU A 681 3.10 29.61 -11.96
C LEU A 681 1.85 28.82 -12.42
N ALA A 682 0.76 29.52 -12.79
CA ALA A 682 -0.46 28.92 -13.34
C ALA A 682 -0.25 28.20 -14.68
N ILE A 683 0.81 28.55 -15.40
CA ILE A 683 1.17 27.88 -16.67
C ILE A 683 2.27 26.84 -16.43
N VAL A 684 3.36 27.25 -15.75
CA VAL A 684 4.56 26.43 -15.63
C VAL A 684 4.33 25.17 -14.80
N LEU A 685 3.64 25.28 -13.65
CA LEU A 685 3.45 24.15 -12.76
C LEU A 685 2.57 23.05 -13.37
N PRO A 686 1.39 23.32 -13.97
CA PRO A 686 0.61 22.30 -14.65
C PRO A 686 1.35 21.66 -15.84
N LEU A 687 2.07 22.43 -16.66
CA LEU A 687 2.87 21.89 -17.75
C LEU A 687 4.00 20.99 -17.23
N MET A 688 4.63 21.38 -16.12
CA MET A 688 5.65 20.57 -15.48
C MET A 688 5.08 19.25 -14.98
N ILE A 689 3.90 19.25 -14.32
CA ILE A 689 3.22 18.03 -13.86
C ILE A 689 2.91 17.10 -15.05
N LEU A 690 2.38 17.63 -16.15
CA LEU A 690 2.13 16.85 -17.37
C LEU A 690 3.42 16.29 -17.96
N GLY A 691 4.53 17.03 -17.91
CA GLY A 691 5.85 16.56 -18.29
C GLY A 691 6.30 15.35 -17.45
N TYR A 692 6.04 15.36 -16.14
CA TYR A 692 6.33 14.24 -15.26
C TYR A 692 5.51 13.00 -15.60
N ALA A 693 4.23 13.14 -15.97
CA ALA A 693 3.40 12.00 -16.40
C ALA A 693 4.00 11.22 -17.59
N VAL A 694 4.74 11.93 -18.47
CA VAL A 694 5.43 11.32 -19.62
C VAL A 694 6.85 10.84 -19.25
N ALA A 695 7.55 11.58 -18.38
CA ALA A 695 8.95 11.32 -18.06
C ALA A 695 9.14 10.14 -17.09
N ILE A 696 8.22 9.93 -16.14
CA ILE A 696 8.35 8.91 -15.07
C ILE A 696 8.64 7.51 -15.61
N PRO A 697 7.94 6.95 -16.62
CA PRO A 697 8.23 5.59 -17.07
C PRO A 697 9.65 5.42 -17.62
N ARG A 698 10.19 6.44 -18.31
CA ARG A 698 11.57 6.43 -18.78
C ARG A 698 12.56 6.56 -17.63
N PHE A 699 12.22 7.40 -16.66
CA PHE A 699 13.04 7.62 -15.47
C PHE A 699 13.13 6.37 -14.60
N THR A 700 12.01 5.67 -14.36
CA THR A 700 12.00 4.42 -13.58
C THR A 700 12.80 3.34 -14.28
N ALA A 701 12.68 3.18 -15.60
CA ALA A 701 13.47 2.24 -16.38
C ALA A 701 14.98 2.57 -16.34
N PHE A 702 15.35 3.85 -16.41
CA PHE A 702 16.73 4.28 -16.28
C PHE A 702 17.32 3.99 -14.89
N CYS A 703 16.54 4.24 -13.84
CA CYS A 703 16.98 4.00 -12.46
C CYS A 703 17.10 2.52 -12.11
N ALA A 704 16.42 1.63 -12.81
CA ALA A 704 16.39 0.19 -12.51
C ALA A 704 17.80 -0.41 -12.42
N GLY A 705 18.69 -0.06 -13.36
CA GLY A 705 20.09 -0.54 -13.40
C GLY A 705 21.05 0.18 -12.47
N CYS A 706 20.59 1.08 -11.59
CA CYS A 706 21.48 1.89 -10.76
C CYS A 706 21.63 1.29 -9.35
N GLY A 707 22.79 1.50 -8.72
CA GLY A 707 22.97 1.18 -7.30
C GLY A 707 22.11 2.06 -6.38
N PHE A 708 21.75 1.57 -5.20
CA PHE A 708 20.81 2.21 -4.27
C PHE A 708 21.12 3.70 -3.97
N ALA A 709 22.38 4.04 -3.68
CA ALA A 709 22.77 5.44 -3.41
C ALA A 709 22.55 6.36 -4.63
N LEU A 710 22.83 5.85 -5.83
CA LEU A 710 22.60 6.60 -7.06
C LEU A 710 21.10 6.76 -7.35
N LYS A 711 20.30 5.70 -7.13
CA LYS A 711 18.83 5.78 -7.22
C LYS A 711 18.27 6.90 -6.34
N LEU A 712 18.75 6.97 -5.09
CA LEU A 712 18.33 7.99 -4.14
C LEU A 712 18.66 9.41 -4.62
N CYS A 713 19.89 9.62 -5.09
CA CYS A 713 20.32 10.92 -5.63
C CYS A 713 19.52 11.31 -6.89
N LEU A 714 19.33 10.39 -7.81
CA LEU A 714 18.57 10.60 -9.04
C LEU A 714 17.09 10.89 -8.74
N ALA A 715 16.47 10.14 -7.84
CA ALA A 715 15.09 10.38 -7.41
C ALA A 715 14.93 11.75 -6.76
N ALA A 716 15.86 12.13 -5.87
CA ALA A 716 15.86 13.46 -5.24
C ALA A 716 16.00 14.58 -6.29
N LEU A 717 16.95 14.43 -7.22
CA LEU A 717 17.14 15.40 -8.30
C LEU A 717 15.92 15.49 -9.22
N PHE A 718 15.33 14.36 -9.56
CA PHE A 718 14.13 14.29 -10.41
C PHE A 718 12.93 14.96 -9.76
N VAL A 719 12.66 14.74 -8.47
CA VAL A 719 11.51 15.32 -7.76
C VAL A 719 11.74 16.79 -7.39
N SER A 720 13.00 17.26 -7.28
CA SER A 720 13.34 18.57 -6.71
C SER A 720 12.64 19.76 -7.37
N PRO A 721 12.56 19.89 -8.69
CA PRO A 721 11.93 21.07 -9.31
C PRO A 721 10.43 21.13 -9.02
N LEU A 722 9.77 19.96 -9.08
CA LEU A 722 8.34 19.86 -8.83
C LEU A 722 8.01 20.11 -7.35
N GLY A 723 8.74 19.45 -6.44
CA GLY A 723 8.60 19.65 -4.99
C GLY A 723 8.79 21.11 -4.59
N PHE A 724 9.82 21.77 -5.12
CA PHE A 724 10.07 23.18 -4.88
C PHE A 724 8.91 24.06 -5.36
N ALA A 725 8.45 23.89 -6.60
CA ALA A 725 7.36 24.67 -7.18
C ALA A 725 6.04 24.46 -6.41
N MET A 726 5.70 23.21 -6.07
CA MET A 726 4.50 22.90 -5.27
C MET A 726 4.59 23.51 -3.87
N GLY A 727 5.77 23.42 -3.24
CA GLY A 727 6.03 23.95 -1.91
C GLY A 727 5.89 25.46 -1.79
N ILE A 728 5.97 26.20 -2.89
CA ILE A 728 5.72 27.64 -2.92
C ILE A 728 4.21 27.96 -2.83
N VAL A 729 3.37 27.18 -3.50
CA VAL A 729 1.95 27.52 -3.76
C VAL A 729 1.18 27.71 -2.47
N PHE A 730 1.17 26.71 -1.58
CA PHE A 730 0.36 26.75 -0.36
C PHE A 730 0.78 27.86 0.62
N PRO A 731 2.07 27.99 1.03
CA PRO A 731 2.48 29.01 1.99
C PRO A 731 2.30 30.44 1.47
N VAL A 732 2.52 30.66 0.17
CA VAL A 732 2.33 31.99 -0.44
C VAL A 732 0.85 32.33 -0.54
N SER A 733 -0.01 31.40 -0.92
CA SER A 733 -1.46 31.60 -0.93
C SER A 733 -1.98 31.90 0.47
N LEU A 734 -1.47 31.16 1.48
CA LEU A 734 -1.83 31.36 2.88
C LEU A 734 -1.36 32.73 3.42
N LEU A 735 -0.18 33.19 3.01
CA LEU A 735 0.35 34.50 3.35
C LEU A 735 -0.57 35.62 2.83
N LEU A 736 -0.96 35.55 1.56
CA LEU A 736 -1.83 36.60 0.92
C LEU A 736 -3.21 36.67 1.58
N VAL A 737 -3.79 35.56 1.95
CA VAL A 737 -5.08 35.50 2.65
C VAL A 737 -4.92 35.96 4.09
N GLY A 738 -3.86 35.52 4.77
CA GLY A 738 -3.61 35.79 6.19
C GLY A 738 -3.17 37.23 6.52
N GLU A 739 -2.51 37.95 5.59
CA GLU A 739 -2.10 39.35 5.81
C GLU A 739 -3.28 40.25 6.16
N LYS A 740 -4.40 40.06 5.47
CA LYS A 740 -5.62 40.90 5.69
C LYS A 740 -6.49 40.36 6.80
N LYS A 741 -6.58 39.01 6.95
CA LYS A 741 -7.50 38.38 7.88
C LYS A 741 -6.93 37.09 8.46
N PRO A 742 -6.15 37.14 9.55
CA PRO A 742 -5.49 35.98 10.13
C PRO A 742 -6.44 34.82 10.53
N PHE A 743 -7.72 35.15 10.80
CA PHE A 743 -8.72 34.12 11.17
C PHE A 743 -9.09 33.17 10.01
N PHE A 744 -8.78 33.52 8.75
CA PHE A 744 -8.97 32.62 7.61
C PHE A 744 -7.87 31.56 7.48
N ILE A 745 -6.70 31.74 8.08
CA ILE A 745 -5.59 30.77 8.02
C ILE A 745 -6.04 29.39 8.50
N PRO A 746 -6.67 29.23 9.68
CA PRO A 746 -7.13 27.92 10.11
C PRO A 746 -8.13 27.26 9.16
N LEU A 747 -9.05 28.03 8.57
CA LEU A 747 -10.02 27.53 7.61
C LEU A 747 -9.38 27.07 6.30
N ALA A 748 -8.42 27.84 5.78
CA ALA A 748 -7.67 27.51 4.58
C ALA A 748 -6.86 26.21 4.77
N CYS A 749 -6.20 26.07 5.93
CA CYS A 749 -5.49 24.84 6.27
C CYS A 749 -6.45 23.66 6.47
N SER A 750 -7.61 23.87 7.11
CA SER A 750 -8.64 22.84 7.24
C SER A 750 -9.13 22.35 5.88
N ALA A 751 -9.36 23.26 4.93
CA ALA A 751 -9.79 22.94 3.58
C ALA A 751 -8.74 22.13 2.82
N GLU A 752 -7.50 22.55 2.91
CA GLU A 752 -6.36 21.90 2.23
C GLU A 752 -6.15 20.48 2.78
N VAL A 753 -6.06 20.31 4.11
CA VAL A 753 -5.79 19.00 4.72
C VAL A 753 -6.96 18.03 4.52
N ALA A 754 -8.21 18.49 4.73
CA ALA A 754 -9.37 17.63 4.51
C ALA A 754 -9.47 17.17 3.05
N ALA A 755 -9.17 18.07 2.10
CA ALA A 755 -9.13 17.73 0.68
C ALA A 755 -7.97 16.78 0.33
N SER A 756 -6.81 16.95 0.95
CA SER A 756 -5.66 16.06 0.78
C SER A 756 -6.00 14.62 1.23
N ILE A 757 -6.62 14.47 2.39
CA ILE A 757 -7.03 13.16 2.93
C ILE A 757 -8.05 12.49 2.00
N PHE A 758 -9.07 13.24 1.57
CA PHE A 758 -10.07 12.76 0.63
C PHE A 758 -9.44 12.35 -0.71
N ALA A 759 -8.54 13.19 -1.25
CA ALA A 759 -7.85 12.95 -2.50
C ALA A 759 -6.93 11.73 -2.44
N GLY A 760 -6.34 11.42 -1.29
CA GLY A 760 -5.54 10.21 -1.09
C GLY A 760 -6.33 8.94 -1.40
N VAL A 761 -7.54 8.82 -0.85
CA VAL A 761 -8.43 7.68 -1.09
C VAL A 761 -8.93 7.68 -2.54
N ILE A 762 -9.36 8.83 -3.05
CA ILE A 762 -9.87 8.95 -4.43
C ILE A 762 -8.79 8.71 -5.48
N SER A 763 -7.53 9.08 -5.21
CA SER A 763 -6.42 8.86 -6.15
C SER A 763 -6.22 7.38 -6.47
N ALA A 764 -6.31 6.53 -5.45
CA ALA A 764 -6.22 5.07 -5.63
C ALA A 764 -7.38 4.54 -6.48
N MET A 765 -8.62 5.02 -6.24
CA MET A 765 -9.79 4.63 -7.03
C MET A 765 -9.68 5.09 -8.49
N ILE A 766 -9.19 6.30 -8.73
CA ILE A 766 -8.97 6.83 -10.09
C ILE A 766 -7.88 6.03 -10.80
N ALA A 767 -6.76 5.77 -10.11
CA ALA A 767 -5.66 4.97 -10.66
C ALA A 767 -6.10 3.54 -10.99
N PHE A 768 -6.96 2.97 -10.18
CA PHE A 768 -7.57 1.67 -10.39
C PHE A 768 -8.36 1.59 -11.73
N VAL A 769 -9.05 2.65 -12.11
CA VAL A 769 -9.83 2.68 -13.37
C VAL A 769 -8.98 3.16 -14.54
N TYR A 770 -8.25 4.28 -14.38
CA TYR A 770 -7.61 5.02 -15.48
C TYR A 770 -6.07 4.98 -15.46
N GLY A 771 -5.45 4.39 -14.42
CA GLY A 771 -4.00 4.37 -14.23
C GLY A 771 -3.43 5.64 -13.58
N PHE A 772 -2.18 5.55 -13.12
CA PHE A 772 -1.53 6.67 -12.40
C PHE A 772 -1.20 7.86 -13.29
N ARG A 773 -1.01 7.68 -14.60
CA ARG A 773 -0.81 8.81 -15.54
C ARG A 773 -1.99 9.76 -15.53
N PHE A 774 -3.21 9.22 -15.46
CA PHE A 774 -4.42 10.04 -15.41
C PHE A 774 -4.51 10.85 -14.10
N VAL A 775 -4.04 10.29 -12.98
CA VAL A 775 -3.96 11.02 -11.69
C VAL A 775 -3.04 12.23 -11.80
N PHE A 776 -1.91 12.15 -12.52
CA PHE A 776 -1.07 13.31 -12.82
C PHE A 776 -1.81 14.38 -13.63
N VAL A 777 -2.57 13.98 -14.65
CA VAL A 777 -3.37 14.91 -15.46
C VAL A 777 -4.39 15.66 -14.60
N LEU A 778 -5.08 14.96 -13.72
CA LEU A 778 -6.01 15.58 -12.77
C LEU A 778 -5.31 16.53 -11.80
N SER A 779 -4.13 16.16 -11.30
CA SER A 779 -3.35 17.07 -10.45
C SER A 779 -2.98 18.35 -11.17
N ALA A 780 -2.56 18.28 -12.44
CA ALA A 780 -2.28 19.45 -13.26
C ALA A 780 -3.51 20.36 -13.38
N PHE A 781 -4.70 19.79 -13.59
CA PHE A 781 -5.96 20.53 -13.63
C PHE A 781 -6.25 21.23 -12.29
N PHE A 782 -6.09 20.54 -11.15
CA PHE A 782 -6.32 21.12 -9.83
C PHE A 782 -5.35 22.27 -9.54
N TYR A 783 -4.07 22.14 -9.85
CA TYR A 783 -3.12 23.23 -9.69
C TYR A 783 -3.40 24.40 -10.63
N PHE A 784 -3.78 24.15 -11.88
CA PHE A 784 -4.21 25.20 -12.82
C PHE A 784 -5.39 25.98 -12.27
N PHE A 785 -6.42 25.29 -11.80
CA PHE A 785 -7.61 25.90 -11.19
C PHE A 785 -7.22 26.72 -9.95
N ALA A 786 -6.46 26.15 -9.03
CA ALA A 786 -6.05 26.84 -7.80
C ALA A 786 -5.29 28.13 -8.06
N LEU A 787 -4.28 28.08 -8.95
CA LEU A 787 -3.45 29.22 -9.28
C LEU A 787 -4.22 30.30 -10.08
N SER A 788 -5.13 29.90 -10.95
CA SER A 788 -6.03 30.80 -11.67
C SER A 788 -7.00 31.51 -10.73
N ALA A 789 -7.54 30.80 -9.73
CA ALA A 789 -8.38 31.38 -8.69
C ALA A 789 -7.62 32.39 -7.82
N MET A 790 -6.37 32.06 -7.45
CA MET A 790 -5.51 33.02 -6.72
C MET A 790 -5.12 34.23 -7.57
N LEU A 791 -4.84 34.08 -8.87
CA LEU A 791 -4.58 35.14 -9.80
C LEU A 791 -5.80 36.09 -9.93
N TYR A 792 -7.01 35.55 -10.02
CA TYR A 792 -8.25 36.31 -10.04
C TYR A 792 -8.41 37.14 -8.76
N PHE A 793 -8.12 36.55 -7.60
CA PHE A 793 -8.14 37.26 -6.32
C PHE A 793 -7.13 38.41 -6.29
N VAL A 794 -5.90 38.20 -6.76
CA VAL A 794 -4.88 39.22 -6.84
C VAL A 794 -5.33 40.38 -7.77
N LYS A 795 -5.89 40.05 -8.95
CA LYS A 795 -6.42 41.09 -9.88
C LYS A 795 -7.51 41.94 -9.25
N LYS A 796 -8.46 41.31 -8.52
CA LYS A 796 -9.56 42.03 -7.84
C LYS A 796 -9.09 42.91 -6.65
N LYS A 797 -7.88 42.62 -6.10
CA LYS A 797 -7.26 43.45 -5.05
C LYS A 797 -6.74 44.76 -5.58
N PHE A 798 -6.42 44.85 -6.88
CA PHE A 798 -5.83 46.00 -7.55
C PHE A 798 -6.83 46.81 -8.39
N ASN A 799 -8.01 46.29 -8.65
CA ASN A 799 -9.17 47.01 -9.17
C ASN A 799 -10.09 47.40 -7.98
#